data_cb09a2d9ef089475268d8afc77f433c1
#
_entry.id   cb09a2d9ef089475268d8afc77f433c1
#
_cell.length_a   1.000
_cell.length_b   1.000
_cell.length_c   1.000
_cell.angle_alpha   90.00
_cell.angle_beta   90.00
_cell.angle_gamma   90.00
#
_symmetry.space_group_name_H-M   'P 1'
#
loop_
_entity.id
_entity.type
_entity.pdbx_description
1 polymer ?
#
loop_
_entity_poly.entity_id
_entity_poly.type
_entity_poly.pdbx_seq_one_letter_code
_entity_poly.pdbx_strand_id
1 'polypeptide(L)'
;MKLNLLGTLAFSLWLATAAQAQNVPSPKEHFGFNIGDDYQLANYTQTEAYFKKLSASPRTKLVDIGLTEEGRHQWMLIVSSPENIKNLDKYKDISRKLARAEGLTDEQAKALAAQGKAIVWIDGGLHATETVGTHQLIETAYELVSRTDAETMRILNDAVVLLVHANPDGQELVSNWYMGQKDPAKRNMNIPRLYEKYIGHDNNRDFFMMNMKESQNITRQQFLEWLPQVVYNHHQTGPAGSVVAGPPYRDPFNYVYDPLLVTSIDALGAAMSSRLNAENKPGYTERNGTSFSTWWNGGLRTTTYFHNMVGLLTEIIGSPTPASVPLVPERLVPSSNTPYPVTPQSWHYKQSIDYSLSLNYAVLGYAVRQRDQMLYNMYIMGKNSINRGSKDNWTLSPKRADSITAAFRKETPQTAAGLSSGPFGGRGGSVPVKFYDQVLKDPTLRDPRGYIIPANQTDFPTAVKFINTLIRAGILIQKSTAEFKVNGVSYPAGSYVVKTDQAFRPHILDMFEPQDHPNDFQYPGGPPIRPYDNAGWTLAFQMGVKFDRMMEGFDGPFKRVPYGELQNPPAQTAAAVAKGGYMLSSAVNNSFTIVNDLLKAGAEVYRIPAESGAFYIPASAQAKTVLGTDATLGVKATTLNKAPKGAIKVKNLRIGLWDTYGGSIPSGWIRWLFEQQHFTFERVYAQEIDAGNLKNKFDVIVFVGGAIPSANARAGGFGEFGGRTPSADELPAEYRTQTGRITADKSVPQLKAFLEAGGNIVTIGSSANLAYHLKLPVNNALVETVGGQERPLPSDKFYIPGSVLQVTYNTTQPATWGMPATGDVQFDSSPVFKLADASVKPLATYTSATPLRSGWAWGQKYLQNNVAAFMAPVGNGKLYVFGPEITFRAQAHGTFKLLFNQLYGSVK
;
A
#
# COMPACT_ATOMS: atom_id res chain seq x y z
N MET A 1 -58.40 -57.86 -20.93
CA MET A 1 -57.62 -56.98 -21.83
C MET A 1 -58.05 -55.55 -21.62
N LYS A 2 -57.52 -54.90 -20.56
CA LYS A 2 -57.59 -53.42 -20.24
C LYS A 2 -56.78 -53.20 -18.98
N LEU A 3 -55.48 -53.16 -19.13
CA LEU A 3 -54.54 -52.62 -18.12
C LEU A 3 -53.20 -52.47 -18.86
N ASN A 4 -52.94 -51.33 -19.42
CA ASN A 4 -51.60 -50.86 -19.87
C ASN A 4 -51.69 -49.56 -20.69
N LEU A 5 -52.39 -48.54 -20.18
CA LEU A 5 -52.36 -47.19 -20.82
C LEU A 5 -52.21 -46.03 -19.82
N LEU A 6 -51.90 -46.31 -18.56
CA LEU A 6 -51.69 -45.25 -17.55
C LEU A 6 -50.22 -45.10 -17.07
N GLY A 7 -49.31 -45.98 -17.56
CA GLY A 7 -47.90 -45.97 -17.19
C GLY A 7 -46.99 -45.06 -18.03
N THR A 8 -47.44 -44.66 -19.20
CA THR A 8 -46.57 -43.94 -20.18
C THR A 8 -46.74 -42.41 -20.16
N LEU A 9 -47.75 -41.87 -19.51
CA LEU A 9 -47.94 -40.41 -19.33
C LEU A 9 -47.29 -39.82 -18.10
N ALA A 10 -46.87 -40.62 -17.11
CA ALA A 10 -46.19 -40.11 -15.91
C ALA A 10 -44.67 -39.97 -16.09
N PHE A 11 -44.07 -40.59 -17.12
CA PHE A 11 -42.63 -40.51 -17.39
C PHE A 11 -42.23 -39.38 -18.33
N SER A 12 -43.17 -38.81 -19.06
CA SER A 12 -42.98 -37.69 -19.99
C SER A 12 -43.13 -36.30 -19.33
N LEU A 13 -43.64 -36.20 -18.08
CA LEU A 13 -43.71 -34.94 -17.34
C LEU A 13 -42.50 -34.65 -16.47
N TRP A 14 -41.55 -35.57 -16.27
CA TRP A 14 -40.36 -35.40 -15.45
C TRP A 14 -39.11 -34.96 -16.26
N LEU A 15 -39.23 -34.89 -17.57
CA LEU A 15 -38.16 -34.44 -18.50
C LEU A 15 -38.32 -33.02 -19.02
N ALA A 16 -39.38 -32.30 -18.62
CA ALA A 16 -39.69 -30.97 -19.12
C ALA A 16 -39.32 -29.83 -18.17
N THR A 17 -38.63 -30.11 -17.02
CA THR A 17 -38.11 -29.09 -16.11
C THR A 17 -36.58 -28.92 -16.20
N ALA A 18 -35.95 -29.52 -17.21
CA ALA A 18 -34.55 -29.31 -17.51
C ALA A 18 -34.40 -28.24 -18.58
N ALA A 19 -33.73 -27.15 -18.23
CA ALA A 19 -33.20 -26.14 -19.14
C ALA A 19 -34.18 -25.08 -19.66
N GLN A 20 -34.76 -24.25 -18.82
CA GLN A 20 -34.71 -22.84 -19.19
C GLN A 20 -33.26 -22.38 -18.92
N ALA A 21 -32.37 -22.57 -19.91
CA ALA A 21 -31.21 -21.75 -20.04
C ALA A 21 -31.70 -20.30 -20.13
N GLN A 22 -31.60 -19.55 -19.05
CA GLN A 22 -31.92 -18.13 -19.08
C GLN A 22 -31.04 -17.53 -20.17
N ASN A 23 -31.64 -16.92 -21.19
CA ASN A 23 -30.94 -16.33 -22.33
C ASN A 23 -30.18 -15.09 -21.81
N VAL A 24 -28.98 -15.31 -21.24
CA VAL A 24 -28.11 -14.26 -20.78
C VAL A 24 -27.43 -13.68 -22.01
N PRO A 25 -27.52 -12.37 -22.27
CA PRO A 25 -26.90 -11.78 -23.43
C PRO A 25 -25.40 -12.00 -23.42
N SER A 26 -24.83 -12.42 -24.53
CA SER A 26 -23.39 -12.51 -24.71
C SER A 26 -22.75 -11.12 -24.64
N PRO A 27 -21.43 -11.03 -24.31
CA PRO A 27 -20.73 -9.77 -24.39
C PRO A 27 -20.88 -9.07 -25.73
N LYS A 28 -20.80 -9.82 -26.85
CA LYS A 28 -21.01 -9.25 -28.19
C LYS A 28 -22.37 -8.59 -28.36
N GLU A 29 -23.43 -9.21 -27.86
CA GLU A 29 -24.80 -8.65 -27.95
C GLU A 29 -24.94 -7.41 -27.05
N HIS A 30 -24.16 -7.30 -25.97
CA HIS A 30 -24.25 -6.16 -25.08
C HIS A 30 -23.34 -5.01 -25.49
N PHE A 31 -22.04 -5.28 -25.76
CA PHE A 31 -21.04 -4.26 -26.05
C PHE A 31 -20.96 -3.91 -27.56
N GLY A 32 -21.48 -4.76 -28.45
CA GLY A 32 -21.37 -4.62 -29.93
C GLY A 32 -20.06 -5.17 -30.49
N PHE A 33 -19.17 -5.72 -29.67
CA PHE A 33 -17.90 -6.35 -30.03
C PHE A 33 -17.61 -7.53 -29.10
N ASN A 34 -16.71 -8.44 -29.49
CA ASN A 34 -16.29 -9.53 -28.60
C ASN A 34 -15.24 -9.02 -27.62
N ILE A 35 -15.29 -9.48 -26.38
CA ILE A 35 -14.22 -9.19 -25.43
C ILE A 35 -12.90 -9.77 -25.93
N GLY A 36 -11.91 -8.90 -26.08
CA GLY A 36 -10.62 -9.23 -26.68
C GLY A 36 -10.48 -8.88 -28.14
N ASP A 37 -11.50 -8.32 -28.81
CA ASP A 37 -11.34 -7.75 -30.15
C ASP A 37 -10.29 -6.62 -30.08
N ASP A 38 -9.37 -6.60 -31.04
CA ASP A 38 -8.33 -5.58 -31.12
C ASP A 38 -8.96 -4.19 -31.27
N TYR A 39 -8.33 -3.22 -30.64
CA TYR A 39 -8.75 -1.81 -30.61
C TYR A 39 -10.12 -1.56 -29.95
N GLN A 40 -10.66 -2.52 -29.19
CA GLN A 40 -11.94 -2.36 -28.51
C GLN A 40 -11.78 -2.44 -27.00
N LEU A 41 -12.40 -1.48 -26.28
CA LEU A 41 -12.47 -1.45 -24.81
C LEU A 41 -13.89 -1.11 -24.34
N ALA A 42 -14.37 -1.84 -23.35
CA ALA A 42 -15.57 -1.51 -22.61
C ALA A 42 -15.22 -0.56 -21.45
N ASN A 43 -15.99 0.49 -21.26
CA ASN A 43 -15.87 1.35 -20.08
C ASN A 43 -16.66 0.80 -18.89
N TYR A 44 -16.49 1.41 -17.72
CA TYR A 44 -17.14 0.91 -16.51
C TYR A 44 -18.68 1.05 -16.56
N THR A 45 -19.20 2.13 -17.10
CA THR A 45 -20.64 2.33 -17.27
C THR A 45 -21.27 1.18 -18.07
N GLN A 46 -20.63 0.73 -19.13
CA GLN A 46 -21.06 -0.42 -19.92
C GLN A 46 -20.95 -1.74 -19.14
N THR A 47 -19.84 -1.92 -18.41
CA THR A 47 -19.59 -3.12 -17.59
C THR A 47 -20.59 -3.22 -16.43
N GLU A 48 -20.87 -2.12 -15.74
CA GLU A 48 -21.91 -2.07 -14.71
C GLU A 48 -23.28 -2.46 -15.26
N ALA A 49 -23.66 -1.91 -16.41
CA ALA A 49 -24.91 -2.24 -17.07
C ALA A 49 -24.98 -3.73 -17.46
N TYR A 50 -23.83 -4.31 -17.86
CA TYR A 50 -23.74 -5.74 -18.17
C TYR A 50 -23.90 -6.61 -16.93
N PHE A 51 -23.22 -6.29 -15.83
CA PHE A 51 -23.34 -7.01 -14.56
C PHE A 51 -24.77 -6.95 -14.02
N LYS A 52 -25.46 -5.82 -14.16
CA LYS A 52 -26.88 -5.71 -13.84
C LYS A 52 -27.76 -6.64 -14.70
N LYS A 53 -27.45 -6.84 -15.99
CA LYS A 53 -28.12 -7.84 -16.83
C LYS A 53 -27.81 -9.28 -16.39
N LEU A 54 -26.52 -9.58 -16.10
CA LEU A 54 -26.12 -10.90 -15.60
C LEU A 54 -26.77 -11.24 -14.25
N SER A 55 -27.08 -10.24 -13.42
CA SER A 55 -27.69 -10.44 -12.10
C SER A 55 -29.12 -10.95 -12.14
N ALA A 56 -29.77 -11.00 -13.31
CA ALA A 56 -31.04 -11.68 -13.51
C ALA A 56 -30.93 -13.21 -13.47
N SER A 57 -29.73 -13.78 -13.62
CA SER A 57 -29.51 -15.22 -13.55
C SER A 57 -29.65 -15.77 -12.12
N PRO A 58 -30.28 -16.93 -11.93
CA PRO A 58 -30.32 -17.56 -10.61
C PRO A 58 -28.95 -18.03 -10.09
N ARG A 59 -27.92 -18.01 -10.92
CA ARG A 59 -26.52 -18.31 -10.56
C ARG A 59 -25.79 -17.11 -9.95
N THR A 60 -26.44 -15.94 -9.87
CA THR A 60 -25.75 -14.70 -9.51
C THR A 60 -26.42 -13.92 -8.40
N LYS A 61 -25.59 -13.11 -7.70
CA LYS A 61 -26.06 -12.03 -6.83
C LYS A 61 -25.13 -10.83 -7.01
N LEU A 62 -25.69 -9.68 -7.37
CA LEU A 62 -24.94 -8.43 -7.49
C LEU A 62 -24.98 -7.69 -6.15
N VAL A 63 -23.82 -7.27 -5.65
CA VAL A 63 -23.66 -6.58 -4.37
C VAL A 63 -22.93 -5.25 -4.57
N ASP A 64 -23.52 -4.17 -4.10
CA ASP A 64 -22.84 -2.88 -4.00
C ASP A 64 -21.93 -2.91 -2.77
N ILE A 65 -20.61 -2.82 -2.99
CA ILE A 65 -19.63 -2.86 -1.90
C ILE A 65 -19.22 -1.47 -1.40
N GLY A 66 -19.67 -0.41 -2.05
CA GLY A 66 -19.49 0.98 -1.66
C GLY A 66 -19.22 1.92 -2.82
N LEU A 67 -19.02 3.19 -2.52
CA LEU A 67 -18.67 4.21 -3.51
C LEU A 67 -17.15 4.34 -3.67
N THR A 68 -16.72 4.69 -4.89
CA THR A 68 -15.33 5.07 -5.21
C THR A 68 -15.04 6.51 -4.80
N GLU A 69 -13.80 6.95 -4.98
CA GLU A 69 -13.41 8.34 -4.73
C GLU A 69 -14.04 9.34 -5.70
N GLU A 70 -14.46 8.90 -6.89
CA GLU A 70 -15.24 9.74 -7.83
C GLU A 70 -16.76 9.56 -7.68
N GLY A 71 -17.21 8.71 -6.75
CA GLY A 71 -18.62 8.52 -6.41
C GLY A 71 -19.37 7.50 -7.27
N ARG A 72 -18.66 6.62 -8.01
CA ARG A 72 -19.27 5.47 -8.70
C ARG A 72 -19.52 4.34 -7.73
N HIS A 73 -20.57 3.55 -7.96
CA HIS A 73 -20.78 2.30 -7.24
C HIS A 73 -19.73 1.28 -7.63
N GLN A 74 -19.13 0.63 -6.63
CA GLN A 74 -18.21 -0.49 -6.83
C GLN A 74 -18.97 -1.81 -6.65
N TRP A 75 -19.08 -2.57 -7.73
CA TRP A 75 -19.89 -3.78 -7.75
C TRP A 75 -19.06 -5.04 -7.57
N MET A 76 -19.60 -5.98 -6.81
CA MET A 76 -19.16 -7.36 -6.70
C MET A 76 -20.25 -8.27 -7.24
N LEU A 77 -19.94 -9.05 -8.28
CA LEU A 77 -20.83 -10.09 -8.82
C LEU A 77 -20.46 -11.43 -8.20
N ILE A 78 -21.35 -11.97 -7.38
CA ILE A 78 -21.20 -13.30 -6.79
C ILE A 78 -21.78 -14.30 -7.78
N VAL A 79 -21.00 -15.35 -8.12
CA VAL A 79 -21.43 -16.40 -9.03
C VAL A 79 -21.28 -17.76 -8.34
N SER A 80 -22.35 -18.57 -8.39
CA SER A 80 -22.37 -19.92 -7.82
C SER A 80 -23.61 -20.69 -8.34
N SER A 81 -23.83 -21.92 -7.91
CA SER A 81 -25.08 -22.63 -8.19
C SER A 81 -26.28 -21.92 -7.56
N PRO A 82 -27.49 -22.03 -8.13
CA PRO A 82 -28.68 -21.42 -7.56
C PRO A 82 -28.96 -21.81 -6.11
N GLU A 83 -28.58 -23.02 -5.71
CA GLU A 83 -28.70 -23.49 -4.33
C GLU A 83 -27.69 -22.76 -3.42
N ASN A 84 -26.45 -22.60 -3.87
CA ASN A 84 -25.45 -21.88 -3.09
C ASN A 84 -25.80 -20.40 -2.95
N ILE A 85 -26.36 -19.77 -3.99
CA ILE A 85 -26.79 -18.35 -3.94
C ILE A 85 -27.85 -18.12 -2.84
N LYS A 86 -28.73 -19.09 -2.61
CA LYS A 86 -29.70 -19.02 -1.51
C LYS A 86 -29.07 -19.16 -0.13
N ASN A 87 -27.90 -19.78 -0.03
CA ASN A 87 -27.23 -20.14 1.21
C ASN A 87 -25.94 -19.36 1.48
N LEU A 88 -25.72 -18.21 0.82
CA LEU A 88 -24.48 -17.44 0.94
C LEU A 88 -24.09 -17.09 2.38
N ASP A 89 -25.06 -16.71 3.22
CA ASP A 89 -24.81 -16.34 4.61
C ASP A 89 -24.26 -17.52 5.44
N LYS A 90 -24.73 -18.75 5.14
CA LYS A 90 -24.17 -19.97 5.73
C LYS A 90 -22.70 -20.14 5.39
N TYR A 91 -22.34 -19.98 4.11
CA TYR A 91 -20.94 -20.19 3.66
C TYR A 91 -20.02 -19.09 4.15
N LYS A 92 -20.51 -17.86 4.20
CA LYS A 92 -19.85 -16.72 4.84
C LYS A 92 -19.55 -16.97 6.32
N ASP A 93 -20.53 -17.48 7.07
CA ASP A 93 -20.37 -17.80 8.48
C ASP A 93 -19.35 -18.91 8.72
N ILE A 94 -19.39 -19.98 7.90
CA ILE A 94 -18.41 -21.07 7.93
C ILE A 94 -16.99 -20.53 7.69
N SER A 95 -16.81 -19.76 6.64
CA SER A 95 -15.48 -19.19 6.33
C SER A 95 -14.96 -18.30 7.46
N ARG A 96 -15.81 -17.42 8.00
CA ARG A 96 -15.44 -16.56 9.13
C ARG A 96 -15.02 -17.36 10.37
N LYS A 97 -15.76 -18.40 10.74
CA LYS A 97 -15.44 -19.27 11.89
C LYS A 97 -14.10 -19.97 11.69
N LEU A 98 -13.86 -20.53 10.50
CA LEU A 98 -12.61 -21.22 10.19
C LEU A 98 -11.41 -20.25 10.13
N ALA A 99 -11.58 -19.09 9.49
CA ALA A 99 -10.51 -18.09 9.37
C ALA A 99 -10.08 -17.50 10.72
N ARG A 100 -11.04 -17.25 11.62
CA ARG A 100 -10.77 -16.73 12.97
C ARG A 100 -10.28 -17.79 13.94
N ALA A 101 -10.63 -19.06 13.71
CA ALA A 101 -10.24 -20.22 14.50
C ALA A 101 -10.54 -20.11 16.02
N GLU A 102 -11.41 -19.19 16.42
CA GLU A 102 -11.73 -18.91 17.82
C GLU A 102 -12.61 -20.00 18.41
N GLY A 103 -12.14 -20.68 19.46
CA GLY A 103 -12.94 -21.62 20.26
C GLY A 103 -13.37 -22.90 19.53
N LEU A 104 -12.79 -23.24 18.38
CA LEU A 104 -13.08 -24.46 17.63
C LEU A 104 -12.13 -25.60 18.01
N THR A 105 -12.69 -26.83 18.12
CA THR A 105 -11.86 -28.05 18.09
C THR A 105 -11.52 -28.45 16.65
N ASP A 106 -10.54 -29.33 16.48
CA ASP A 106 -10.15 -29.84 15.15
C ASP A 106 -11.31 -30.60 14.48
N GLU A 107 -12.09 -31.36 15.25
CA GLU A 107 -13.25 -32.10 14.75
C GLU A 107 -14.34 -31.15 14.28
N GLN A 108 -14.62 -30.10 15.05
CA GLN A 108 -15.60 -29.07 14.67
C GLN A 108 -15.16 -28.33 13.40
N ALA A 109 -13.88 -27.98 13.31
CA ALA A 109 -13.32 -27.33 12.13
C ALA A 109 -13.38 -28.21 10.87
N LYS A 110 -13.06 -29.52 10.98
CA LYS A 110 -13.24 -30.48 9.88
C LYS A 110 -14.69 -30.61 9.44
N ALA A 111 -15.61 -30.67 10.40
CA ALA A 111 -17.05 -30.76 10.11
C ALA A 111 -17.58 -29.50 9.41
N LEU A 112 -17.08 -28.31 9.79
CA LEU A 112 -17.40 -27.06 9.11
C LEU A 112 -16.79 -27.00 7.70
N ALA A 113 -15.53 -27.40 7.53
CA ALA A 113 -14.86 -27.45 6.24
C ALA A 113 -15.60 -28.33 5.23
N ALA A 114 -16.05 -29.52 5.66
CA ALA A 114 -16.83 -30.43 4.82
C ALA A 114 -18.19 -29.85 4.37
N GLN A 115 -18.77 -28.93 5.14
CA GLN A 115 -20.05 -28.26 4.82
C GLN A 115 -19.83 -26.95 4.05
N GLY A 116 -18.61 -26.42 4.02
CA GLY A 116 -18.27 -25.17 3.38
C GLY A 116 -18.22 -25.24 1.87
N LYS A 117 -18.06 -24.11 1.25
CA LYS A 117 -17.74 -23.95 -0.18
C LYS A 117 -16.42 -23.18 -0.30
N ALA A 118 -15.64 -23.49 -1.33
CA ALA A 118 -14.45 -22.70 -1.63
C ALA A 118 -14.87 -21.27 -2.01
N ILE A 119 -14.42 -20.27 -1.26
CA ILE A 119 -14.65 -18.86 -1.59
C ILE A 119 -13.43 -18.37 -2.34
N VAL A 120 -13.62 -18.00 -3.60
CA VAL A 120 -12.55 -17.53 -4.49
C VAL A 120 -12.88 -16.14 -4.96
N TRP A 121 -12.01 -15.20 -4.62
CA TRP A 121 -12.02 -13.83 -5.10
C TRP A 121 -11.21 -13.74 -6.39
N ILE A 122 -11.78 -13.17 -7.42
CA ILE A 122 -11.10 -12.82 -8.68
C ILE A 122 -11.39 -11.35 -8.95
N ASP A 123 -10.37 -10.54 -9.07
CA ASP A 123 -10.52 -9.13 -9.41
C ASP A 123 -9.87 -8.79 -10.74
N GLY A 124 -10.20 -7.61 -11.23
CA GLY A 124 -9.62 -7.06 -12.45
C GLY A 124 -9.61 -5.54 -12.44
N GLY A 125 -8.62 -4.99 -13.12
CA GLY A 125 -8.54 -3.56 -13.38
C GLY A 125 -8.12 -2.71 -12.19
N LEU A 126 -7.40 -3.26 -11.23
CA LEU A 126 -6.80 -2.47 -10.16
C LEU A 126 -5.95 -1.35 -10.76
N HIS A 127 -5.01 -1.69 -11.63
CA HIS A 127 -4.33 -0.72 -12.50
C HIS A 127 -5.12 -0.60 -13.81
N ALA A 128 -5.80 0.50 -14.00
CA ALA A 128 -6.78 0.62 -15.07
C ALA A 128 -6.20 0.58 -16.50
N THR A 129 -4.92 0.94 -16.65
CA THR A 129 -4.21 0.80 -17.95
C THR A 129 -3.87 -0.65 -18.28
N GLU A 130 -4.00 -1.56 -17.32
CA GLU A 130 -3.85 -3.00 -17.46
C GLU A 130 -5.18 -3.64 -17.87
N THR A 131 -5.63 -3.31 -19.08
CA THR A 131 -6.98 -3.53 -19.55
C THR A 131 -7.39 -5.00 -19.69
N VAL A 132 -6.43 -5.93 -19.79
CA VAL A 132 -6.70 -7.37 -19.78
C VAL A 132 -7.45 -7.77 -18.51
N GLY A 133 -7.04 -7.21 -17.35
CA GLY A 133 -7.66 -7.52 -16.06
C GLY A 133 -9.17 -7.22 -16.02
N THR A 134 -9.60 -6.06 -16.53
CA THR A 134 -11.02 -5.71 -16.55
C THR A 134 -11.82 -6.56 -17.57
N HIS A 135 -11.24 -6.82 -18.73
CA HIS A 135 -11.95 -7.49 -19.82
C HIS A 135 -12.06 -9.00 -19.57
N GLN A 136 -11.01 -9.64 -19.01
CA GLN A 136 -11.11 -11.04 -18.57
C GLN A 136 -12.20 -11.24 -17.51
N LEU A 137 -12.41 -10.25 -16.63
CA LEU A 137 -13.43 -10.32 -15.58
C LEU A 137 -14.84 -10.35 -16.18
N ILE A 138 -15.10 -9.54 -17.24
CA ILE A 138 -16.35 -9.53 -17.99
C ILE A 138 -16.61 -10.90 -18.63
N GLU A 139 -15.61 -11.44 -19.32
CA GLU A 139 -15.73 -12.72 -20.03
C GLU A 139 -15.87 -13.88 -19.04
N THR A 140 -15.10 -13.87 -17.93
CA THR A 140 -15.24 -14.87 -16.86
C THR A 140 -16.64 -14.88 -16.26
N ALA A 141 -17.24 -13.69 -16.04
CA ALA A 141 -18.60 -13.58 -15.54
C ALA A 141 -19.60 -14.23 -16.51
N TYR A 142 -19.47 -13.94 -17.81
CA TYR A 142 -20.32 -14.53 -18.82
C TYR A 142 -20.19 -16.06 -18.91
N GLU A 143 -18.96 -16.57 -18.96
CA GLU A 143 -18.73 -18.02 -19.04
C GLU A 143 -19.32 -18.76 -17.84
N LEU A 144 -19.08 -18.29 -16.63
CA LEU A 144 -19.60 -18.93 -15.41
C LEU A 144 -21.14 -18.90 -15.35
N VAL A 145 -21.76 -17.86 -15.90
CA VAL A 145 -23.22 -17.73 -15.91
C VAL A 145 -23.86 -18.55 -17.02
N SER A 146 -23.26 -18.65 -18.21
CA SER A 146 -23.86 -19.23 -19.40
C SER A 146 -23.51 -20.71 -19.62
N ARG A 147 -22.26 -21.12 -19.29
CA ARG A 147 -21.79 -22.48 -19.58
C ARG A 147 -22.45 -23.56 -18.73
N THR A 148 -22.58 -24.76 -19.28
CA THR A 148 -23.22 -25.95 -18.64
C THR A 148 -22.37 -27.21 -18.74
N ASP A 149 -21.12 -27.08 -19.18
CA ASP A 149 -20.18 -28.19 -19.19
C ASP A 149 -19.84 -28.67 -17.76
N ALA A 150 -19.32 -29.91 -17.70
CA ALA A 150 -19.09 -30.61 -16.43
C ALA A 150 -18.09 -29.85 -15.50
N GLU A 151 -17.09 -29.15 -16.08
CA GLU A 151 -16.11 -28.40 -15.30
C GLU A 151 -16.77 -27.17 -14.66
N THR A 152 -17.48 -26.37 -15.45
CA THR A 152 -18.20 -25.19 -14.97
C THR A 152 -19.24 -25.56 -13.93
N MET A 153 -20.02 -26.61 -14.17
CA MET A 153 -21.05 -27.04 -13.20
C MET A 153 -20.44 -27.53 -11.87
N ARG A 154 -19.31 -28.22 -11.89
CA ARG A 154 -18.58 -28.60 -10.68
C ARG A 154 -18.08 -27.36 -9.91
N ILE A 155 -17.53 -26.37 -10.62
CA ILE A 155 -17.09 -25.11 -10.01
C ILE A 155 -18.27 -24.43 -9.32
N LEU A 156 -19.38 -24.25 -10.00
CA LEU A 156 -20.58 -23.60 -9.46
C LEU A 156 -21.16 -24.34 -8.24
N ASN A 157 -21.10 -25.67 -8.22
CA ASN A 157 -21.62 -26.46 -7.11
C ASN A 157 -20.75 -26.39 -5.86
N ASP A 158 -19.42 -26.23 -5.98
CA ASP A 158 -18.48 -26.36 -4.87
C ASP A 158 -17.72 -25.07 -4.53
N ALA A 159 -17.94 -24.00 -5.30
CA ALA A 159 -17.36 -22.69 -5.03
C ALA A 159 -18.42 -21.57 -4.97
N VAL A 160 -18.06 -20.50 -4.25
CA VAL A 160 -18.65 -19.17 -4.33
C VAL A 160 -17.58 -18.26 -4.93
N VAL A 161 -17.79 -17.79 -6.14
CA VAL A 161 -16.85 -16.95 -6.88
C VAL A 161 -17.25 -15.49 -6.72
N LEU A 162 -16.33 -14.66 -6.23
CA LEU A 162 -16.51 -13.23 -6.01
C LEU A 162 -15.76 -12.46 -7.10
N LEU A 163 -16.48 -11.95 -8.08
CA LEU A 163 -15.91 -11.20 -9.21
C LEU A 163 -16.00 -9.71 -8.90
N VAL A 164 -14.87 -9.02 -8.84
CA VAL A 164 -14.81 -7.63 -8.35
C VAL A 164 -14.07 -6.73 -9.31
N HIS A 165 -14.70 -5.61 -9.64
CA HIS A 165 -14.05 -4.48 -10.28
C HIS A 165 -13.24 -3.68 -9.24
N ALA A 166 -11.91 -3.72 -9.36
CA ALA A 166 -11.06 -3.12 -8.34
C ALA A 166 -10.96 -1.58 -8.45
N ASN A 167 -11.06 -1.03 -9.68
CA ASN A 167 -10.97 0.42 -9.93
C ASN A 167 -11.96 0.87 -11.01
N PRO A 168 -13.23 1.10 -10.65
CA PRO A 168 -14.27 1.58 -11.57
C PRO A 168 -13.94 2.91 -12.26
N ASP A 169 -13.41 3.86 -11.49
CA ASP A 169 -13.07 5.21 -11.98
C ASP A 169 -11.98 5.15 -13.05
N GLY A 170 -10.99 4.29 -12.83
CA GLY A 170 -9.90 4.09 -13.76
C GLY A 170 -10.35 3.42 -15.06
N GLN A 171 -11.20 2.40 -15.00
CA GLN A 171 -11.73 1.76 -16.22
C GLN A 171 -12.53 2.76 -17.05
N GLU A 172 -13.38 3.56 -16.42
CA GLU A 172 -14.13 4.62 -17.09
C GLU A 172 -13.22 5.60 -17.81
N LEU A 173 -12.19 6.11 -17.11
CA LEU A 173 -11.24 7.08 -17.66
C LEU A 173 -10.44 6.49 -18.84
N VAL A 174 -9.79 5.34 -18.63
CA VAL A 174 -8.85 4.75 -19.59
C VAL A 174 -9.58 4.31 -20.86
N SER A 175 -10.74 3.63 -20.70
CA SER A 175 -11.49 3.14 -21.84
C SER A 175 -12.09 4.28 -22.66
N ASN A 176 -12.66 5.31 -22.00
CA ASN A 176 -13.18 6.47 -22.71
C ASN A 176 -12.09 7.26 -23.42
N TRP A 177 -10.91 7.41 -22.81
CA TRP A 177 -9.76 8.06 -23.44
C TRP A 177 -9.30 7.30 -24.68
N TYR A 178 -9.12 5.99 -24.59
CA TYR A 178 -8.69 5.14 -25.68
C TYR A 178 -9.70 5.14 -26.83
N MET A 179 -10.97 4.91 -26.53
CA MET A 179 -12.05 4.84 -27.51
C MET A 179 -12.43 6.21 -28.09
N GLY A 180 -12.15 7.29 -27.39
CA GLY A 180 -12.38 8.67 -27.85
C GLY A 180 -11.56 9.05 -29.09
N GLN A 181 -10.41 8.37 -29.33
CA GLN A 181 -9.65 8.53 -30.56
C GLN A 181 -10.32 7.71 -31.70
N LYS A 182 -10.81 8.43 -32.73
CA LYS A 182 -11.55 7.83 -33.87
C LYS A 182 -10.68 6.91 -34.73
N ASP A 183 -9.40 7.28 -34.93
CA ASP A 183 -8.46 6.48 -35.69
C ASP A 183 -7.85 5.41 -34.77
N PRO A 184 -8.13 4.11 -34.97
CA PRO A 184 -7.60 3.03 -34.12
C PRO A 184 -6.07 3.00 -34.04
N ALA A 185 -5.38 3.37 -35.11
CA ALA A 185 -3.93 3.38 -35.15
C ALA A 185 -3.29 4.47 -34.26
N LYS A 186 -4.06 5.48 -33.86
CA LYS A 186 -3.65 6.58 -32.97
C LYS A 186 -4.11 6.40 -31.55
N ARG A 187 -4.90 5.36 -31.25
CA ARG A 187 -5.36 5.06 -29.88
C ARG A 187 -4.19 4.79 -28.97
N ASN A 188 -4.24 5.37 -27.79
CA ASN A 188 -3.19 5.21 -26.77
C ASN A 188 -3.76 5.36 -25.35
N MET A 189 -2.97 4.99 -24.36
CA MET A 189 -3.33 5.05 -22.94
C MET A 189 -2.59 6.17 -22.19
N ASN A 190 -2.12 7.23 -22.91
CA ASN A 190 -1.50 8.40 -22.29
C ASN A 190 -2.56 9.31 -21.68
N ILE A 191 -3.23 8.83 -20.66
CA ILE A 191 -4.33 9.52 -19.96
C ILE A 191 -3.86 10.82 -19.31
N PRO A 192 -4.73 11.85 -19.17
CA PRO A 192 -4.32 13.18 -18.72
C PRO A 192 -4.11 13.29 -17.21
N ARG A 193 -4.54 12.33 -16.42
CA ARG A 193 -4.44 12.29 -14.96
C ARG A 193 -4.29 10.87 -14.45
N LEU A 194 -3.98 10.73 -13.17
CA LEU A 194 -3.93 9.43 -12.50
C LEU A 194 -5.28 8.70 -12.64
N TYR A 195 -5.25 7.42 -12.92
CA TYR A 195 -6.45 6.59 -13.16
C TYR A 195 -7.19 6.22 -11.87
N GLU A 196 -6.53 6.20 -10.73
CA GLU A 196 -7.18 6.38 -9.44
C GLU A 196 -7.03 7.85 -9.07
N LYS A 197 -8.07 8.47 -8.54
CA LYS A 197 -8.22 9.92 -8.40
C LYS A 197 -7.01 10.64 -7.79
N TYR A 198 -6.38 10.03 -6.80
CA TYR A 198 -5.25 10.60 -6.06
C TYR A 198 -3.94 9.84 -6.28
N ILE A 199 -3.97 8.52 -6.26
CA ILE A 199 -2.78 7.70 -6.05
C ILE A 199 -2.37 6.83 -7.25
N GLY A 200 -3.18 6.80 -8.32
CA GLY A 200 -2.85 6.10 -9.55
C GLY A 200 -2.44 4.65 -9.32
N HIS A 201 -1.20 4.30 -9.71
CA HIS A 201 -0.65 2.94 -9.56
C HIS A 201 -0.46 2.51 -8.09
N ASP A 202 -0.34 3.48 -7.18
CA ASP A 202 -0.25 3.19 -5.75
C ASP A 202 -1.56 2.72 -5.12
N ASN A 203 -2.65 2.58 -5.89
CA ASN A 203 -3.83 1.88 -5.42
C ASN A 203 -3.53 0.43 -5.02
N ASN A 204 -2.48 -0.21 -5.61
CA ASN A 204 -1.93 -1.48 -5.14
C ASN A 204 -0.83 -1.30 -4.06
N ARG A 205 -0.89 -0.23 -3.27
CA ARG A 205 0.00 0.06 -2.13
C ARG A 205 -0.78 0.45 -0.88
N ASP A 206 -2.12 0.50 -0.98
CA ASP A 206 -2.99 1.04 0.06
C ASP A 206 -3.76 -0.04 0.85
N PHE A 207 -3.45 -1.33 0.69
CA PHE A 207 -4.25 -2.42 1.27
C PHE A 207 -3.94 -2.73 2.74
N PHE A 208 -2.99 -2.06 3.39
CA PHE A 208 -2.78 -2.16 4.83
C PHE A 208 -3.08 -0.85 5.57
N MET A 209 -2.94 0.32 4.92
CA MET A 209 -3.35 1.60 5.49
C MET A 209 -4.82 1.93 5.17
N MET A 210 -5.29 1.57 3.97
CA MET A 210 -6.68 1.72 3.54
C MET A 210 -7.17 3.17 3.59
N ASN A 211 -6.42 4.06 2.94
CA ASN A 211 -6.78 5.48 2.85
C ASN A 211 -7.90 5.72 1.84
N MET A 212 -7.86 5.02 0.67
CA MET A 212 -8.83 5.20 -0.41
C MET A 212 -10.09 4.39 -0.16
N LYS A 213 -11.22 4.87 -0.68
CA LYS A 213 -12.53 4.21 -0.53
C LYS A 213 -12.55 2.83 -1.17
N GLU A 214 -11.93 2.68 -2.35
CA GLU A 214 -11.84 1.41 -3.05
C GLU A 214 -11.10 0.36 -2.22
N SER A 215 -9.97 0.72 -1.61
CA SER A 215 -9.22 -0.16 -0.71
C SER A 215 -10.06 -0.55 0.52
N GLN A 216 -10.80 0.40 1.11
CA GLN A 216 -11.70 0.14 2.25
C GLN A 216 -12.85 -0.79 1.85
N ASN A 217 -13.46 -0.59 0.69
CA ASN A 217 -14.55 -1.42 0.19
C ASN A 217 -14.07 -2.87 -0.01
N ILE A 218 -12.95 -3.07 -0.70
CA ILE A 218 -12.37 -4.39 -0.99
C ILE A 218 -11.96 -5.09 0.31
N THR A 219 -11.20 -4.44 1.18
CA THR A 219 -10.69 -5.06 2.41
C THR A 219 -11.81 -5.41 3.38
N ARG A 220 -12.88 -4.61 3.44
CA ARG A 220 -14.08 -4.98 4.21
C ARG A 220 -14.65 -6.32 3.72
N GLN A 221 -14.75 -6.54 2.42
CA GLN A 221 -15.23 -7.81 1.88
C GLN A 221 -14.26 -8.95 2.19
N GLN A 222 -12.94 -8.72 2.05
CA GLN A 222 -11.94 -9.76 2.23
C GLN A 222 -11.69 -10.12 3.70
N PHE A 223 -11.63 -9.15 4.63
CA PHE A 223 -11.18 -9.40 6.01
C PHE A 223 -12.29 -9.43 7.07
N LEU A 224 -13.49 -8.93 6.74
CA LEU A 224 -14.60 -8.88 7.68
C LEU A 224 -15.78 -9.73 7.22
N GLU A 225 -16.08 -9.73 5.91
CA GLU A 225 -17.28 -10.35 5.36
C GLU A 225 -17.06 -11.79 4.87
N TRP A 226 -16.20 -12.00 3.89
CA TRP A 226 -16.09 -13.27 3.17
C TRP A 226 -14.91 -14.14 3.60
N LEU A 227 -13.77 -13.57 3.91
CA LEU A 227 -12.51 -14.27 4.25
C LEU A 227 -12.22 -15.41 3.23
N PRO A 228 -11.96 -15.06 1.98
CA PRO A 228 -11.78 -16.03 0.90
C PRO A 228 -10.55 -16.90 1.12
N GLN A 229 -10.58 -18.16 0.65
CA GLN A 229 -9.43 -19.04 0.69
C GLN A 229 -8.38 -18.66 -0.36
N VAL A 230 -8.83 -18.11 -1.50
CA VAL A 230 -7.98 -17.62 -2.58
C VAL A 230 -8.40 -16.22 -2.97
N VAL A 231 -7.41 -15.34 -3.14
CA VAL A 231 -7.55 -14.00 -3.74
C VAL A 231 -6.67 -13.93 -4.98
N TYR A 232 -7.28 -13.86 -6.14
CA TYR A 232 -6.58 -13.82 -7.42
C TYR A 232 -6.66 -12.43 -8.04
N ASN A 233 -5.54 -11.73 -8.05
CA ASN A 233 -5.38 -10.37 -8.55
C ASN A 233 -4.71 -10.40 -9.94
N HIS A 234 -5.42 -9.92 -10.95
CA HIS A 234 -4.93 -9.87 -12.33
C HIS A 234 -4.20 -8.57 -12.63
N HIS A 235 -2.98 -8.68 -13.14
CA HIS A 235 -2.13 -7.59 -13.59
C HIS A 235 -1.61 -7.80 -15.02
N GLN A 236 -0.98 -6.79 -15.54
CA GLN A 236 -0.37 -6.68 -16.86
C GLN A 236 0.86 -5.76 -16.69
N THR A 237 1.97 -6.14 -17.01
CA THR A 237 2.78 -6.58 -18.08
C THR A 237 3.82 -7.60 -17.59
N GLY A 238 3.90 -8.75 -18.22
CA GLY A 238 4.92 -9.78 -17.91
C GLY A 238 6.31 -9.41 -18.38
N PRO A 239 7.36 -10.17 -17.95
CA PRO A 239 8.71 -9.97 -18.45
C PRO A 239 8.79 -10.17 -19.96
N ALA A 240 9.61 -9.35 -20.63
CA ALA A 240 9.84 -9.49 -22.07
C ALA A 240 10.25 -10.93 -22.45
N GLY A 241 9.70 -11.47 -23.53
CA GLY A 241 9.95 -12.85 -23.97
C GLY A 241 9.20 -13.92 -23.17
N SER A 242 8.20 -13.53 -22.36
CA SER A 242 7.22 -14.43 -21.73
C SER A 242 5.81 -13.94 -22.03
N VAL A 243 4.80 -14.76 -21.70
CA VAL A 243 3.38 -14.38 -21.82
C VAL A 243 2.77 -14.06 -20.48
N VAL A 244 3.03 -14.90 -19.47
CA VAL A 244 2.48 -14.73 -18.12
C VAL A 244 3.59 -14.93 -17.10
N ALA A 245 3.73 -14.00 -16.17
CA ALA A 245 4.44 -14.19 -14.93
C ALA A 245 3.44 -14.51 -13.81
N GLY A 246 3.69 -15.57 -13.05
CA GLY A 246 2.78 -16.00 -11.98
C GLY A 246 3.48 -16.73 -10.86
N PRO A 247 2.70 -17.27 -9.89
CA PRO A 247 3.25 -18.07 -8.79
C PRO A 247 3.85 -19.39 -9.31
N PRO A 248 4.79 -19.99 -8.55
CA PRO A 248 5.43 -19.51 -7.33
C PRO A 248 6.33 -18.30 -7.53
N TYR A 249 6.51 -17.52 -6.46
CA TYR A 249 7.33 -16.31 -6.50
C TYR A 249 8.74 -16.57 -5.99
N ARG A 250 9.69 -15.64 -6.28
CA ARG A 250 11.06 -15.71 -5.78
C ARG A 250 11.17 -15.35 -4.29
N ASP A 251 12.28 -15.74 -3.67
CA ASP A 251 12.66 -15.23 -2.37
C ASP A 251 12.98 -13.71 -2.40
N PRO A 252 12.92 -13.00 -1.25
CA PRO A 252 12.54 -13.54 0.05
C PRO A 252 11.01 -13.59 0.24
N PHE A 253 10.52 -14.60 0.98
CA PHE A 253 9.19 -14.54 1.57
C PHE A 253 9.28 -14.03 3.02
N ASN A 254 8.18 -13.49 3.56
CA ASN A 254 8.18 -12.98 4.92
C ASN A 254 8.12 -14.14 5.93
N TYR A 255 9.03 -14.12 6.89
CA TYR A 255 9.23 -15.19 7.88
C TYR A 255 8.10 -15.32 8.92
N VAL A 256 7.14 -14.39 8.94
CA VAL A 256 5.98 -14.48 9.85
C VAL A 256 4.86 -15.39 9.35
N TYR A 257 4.92 -15.81 8.08
CA TYR A 257 3.89 -16.66 7.49
C TYR A 257 3.87 -18.08 8.08
N ASP A 258 2.68 -18.69 8.05
CA ASP A 258 2.58 -20.13 8.27
C ASP A 258 3.11 -20.89 7.04
N PRO A 259 3.88 -21.98 7.21
CA PRO A 259 4.40 -22.74 6.08
C PRO A 259 3.34 -23.26 5.10
N LEU A 260 2.11 -23.55 5.59
CA LEU A 260 0.99 -23.98 4.74
C LEU A 260 0.61 -22.93 3.70
N LEU A 261 0.80 -21.65 4.00
CA LEU A 261 0.52 -20.58 3.05
C LEU A 261 1.46 -20.68 1.84
N VAL A 262 2.76 -20.79 2.08
CA VAL A 262 3.78 -20.82 1.02
C VAL A 262 3.57 -22.04 0.12
N THR A 263 3.37 -23.22 0.72
CA THR A 263 3.12 -24.46 -0.05
C THR A 263 1.79 -24.44 -0.81
N SER A 264 0.79 -23.70 -0.32
CA SER A 264 -0.49 -23.52 -1.04
C SER A 264 -0.33 -22.60 -2.26
N ILE A 265 0.52 -21.57 -2.17
CA ILE A 265 0.87 -20.71 -3.32
C ILE A 265 1.57 -21.54 -4.39
N ASP A 266 2.54 -22.38 -4.00
CA ASP A 266 3.28 -23.23 -4.91
C ASP A 266 2.36 -24.24 -5.62
N ALA A 267 1.44 -24.85 -4.89
CA ALA A 267 0.50 -25.83 -5.45
C ALA A 267 -0.46 -25.19 -6.47
N LEU A 268 -0.97 -23.99 -6.19
CA LEU A 268 -1.81 -23.23 -7.12
C LEU A 268 -1.02 -22.79 -8.35
N GLY A 269 0.22 -22.33 -8.20
CA GLY A 269 1.10 -21.99 -9.32
C GLY A 269 1.34 -23.17 -10.24
N ALA A 270 1.62 -24.35 -9.68
CA ALA A 270 1.78 -25.57 -10.44
C ALA A 270 0.50 -25.97 -11.19
N ALA A 271 -0.68 -25.80 -10.60
CA ALA A 271 -1.96 -26.05 -11.27
C ALA A 271 -2.18 -25.10 -12.43
N MET A 272 -1.85 -23.82 -12.29
CA MET A 272 -1.96 -22.79 -13.33
C MET A 272 -1.04 -23.09 -14.52
N SER A 273 0.25 -23.32 -14.24
CA SER A 273 1.24 -23.68 -15.27
C SER A 273 0.89 -24.98 -15.99
N SER A 274 0.47 -26.02 -15.27
CA SER A 274 0.08 -27.31 -15.83
C SER A 274 -1.12 -27.19 -16.77
N ARG A 275 -2.12 -26.35 -16.42
CA ARG A 275 -3.27 -26.13 -17.30
C ARG A 275 -2.88 -25.48 -18.62
N LEU A 276 -2.08 -24.41 -18.57
CA LEU A 276 -1.61 -23.74 -19.77
C LEU A 276 -0.80 -24.69 -20.67
N ASN A 277 0.08 -25.49 -20.06
CA ASN A 277 0.88 -26.48 -20.80
C ASN A 277 -0.01 -27.55 -21.46
N ALA A 278 -1.05 -28.04 -20.76
CA ALA A 278 -2.00 -29.00 -21.29
C ALA A 278 -2.86 -28.42 -22.42
N GLU A 279 -3.12 -27.13 -22.40
CA GLU A 279 -3.84 -26.40 -23.45
C GLU A 279 -2.92 -25.90 -24.58
N ASN A 280 -1.65 -26.29 -24.58
CA ASN A 280 -0.64 -25.83 -25.56
C ASN A 280 -0.49 -24.31 -25.59
N LYS A 281 -0.52 -23.65 -24.41
CA LYS A 281 -0.36 -22.22 -24.19
C LYS A 281 1.01 -21.90 -23.55
N PRO A 282 2.06 -21.65 -24.36
CA PRO A 282 3.42 -21.45 -23.87
C PRO A 282 3.60 -20.09 -23.17
N GLY A 283 4.73 -19.92 -22.47
CA GLY A 283 5.21 -18.62 -21.98
C GLY A 283 4.87 -18.31 -20.54
N TYR A 284 4.41 -19.28 -19.72
CA TYR A 284 4.29 -19.09 -18.29
C TYR A 284 5.67 -19.11 -17.63
N THR A 285 6.00 -18.09 -16.82
CA THR A 285 7.25 -17.98 -16.10
C THR A 285 7.01 -17.69 -14.61
N GLU A 286 7.87 -18.24 -13.75
CA GLU A 286 7.70 -18.23 -12.30
C GLU A 286 9.04 -18.02 -11.57
N ARG A 287 9.02 -17.95 -10.24
CA ARG A 287 10.21 -17.86 -9.38
C ARG A 287 11.19 -16.77 -9.86
N ASN A 288 12.46 -17.15 -10.10
CA ASN A 288 13.50 -16.23 -10.57
C ASN A 288 13.33 -15.78 -12.02
N GLY A 289 12.34 -16.30 -12.75
CA GLY A 289 11.93 -15.76 -14.04
C GLY A 289 11.19 -14.42 -13.93
N THR A 290 10.85 -14.01 -12.70
CA THR A 290 10.11 -12.77 -12.40
C THR A 290 10.78 -11.97 -11.28
N SER A 291 10.35 -10.71 -11.08
CA SER A 291 10.83 -9.86 -9.98
C SER A 291 9.97 -9.95 -8.70
N PHE A 292 8.85 -10.67 -8.74
CA PHE A 292 7.87 -10.68 -7.64
C PHE A 292 8.30 -11.58 -6.50
N SER A 293 8.20 -11.04 -5.27
CA SER A 293 8.40 -11.77 -4.02
C SER A 293 7.15 -11.69 -3.14
N THR A 294 7.16 -12.36 -2.00
CA THR A 294 6.07 -12.35 -1.01
C THR A 294 6.51 -11.67 0.30
N TRP A 295 7.46 -10.76 0.23
CA TRP A 295 8.02 -10.08 1.40
C TRP A 295 7.11 -9.01 1.95
N TRP A 296 6.70 -8.08 1.10
CA TRP A 296 6.07 -6.83 1.49
C TRP A 296 4.55 -6.97 1.72
N ASN A 297 4.02 -6.25 2.73
CA ASN A 297 2.60 -6.07 2.97
C ASN A 297 2.09 -4.80 2.26
N GLY A 298 0.80 -4.71 1.95
CA GLY A 298 0.15 -3.50 1.43
C GLY A 298 -0.33 -3.54 -0.02
N GLY A 299 0.06 -4.56 -0.80
CA GLY A 299 -0.60 -4.87 -2.07
C GLY A 299 -1.83 -5.77 -1.87
N LEU A 300 -2.77 -5.72 -2.81
CA LEU A 300 -4.02 -6.48 -2.73
C LEU A 300 -3.77 -7.98 -2.47
N ARG A 301 -2.86 -8.60 -3.22
CA ARG A 301 -2.50 -10.01 -3.00
C ARG A 301 -1.65 -10.24 -1.76
N THR A 302 -0.73 -9.32 -1.43
CA THR A 302 0.27 -9.56 -0.39
C THR A 302 -0.28 -9.39 1.02
N THR A 303 -1.20 -8.45 1.22
CA THR A 303 -1.85 -8.28 2.52
C THR A 303 -2.64 -9.52 2.93
N THR A 304 -3.15 -10.30 1.98
CA THR A 304 -3.89 -11.55 2.25
C THR A 304 -3.03 -12.61 2.91
N TYR A 305 -1.72 -12.64 2.64
CA TYR A 305 -0.79 -13.58 3.28
C TYR A 305 -0.72 -13.42 4.80
N PHE A 306 -0.78 -12.17 5.25
CA PHE A 306 -0.77 -11.83 6.67
C PHE A 306 -2.12 -12.17 7.36
N HIS A 307 -3.12 -12.58 6.57
CA HIS A 307 -4.46 -12.99 7.01
C HIS A 307 -4.74 -14.47 6.71
N ASN A 308 -3.72 -15.29 6.50
CA ASN A 308 -3.82 -16.73 6.22
C ASN A 308 -4.66 -17.06 4.96
N MET A 309 -4.66 -16.19 3.96
CA MET A 309 -5.35 -16.37 2.68
C MET A 309 -4.32 -16.48 1.55
N VAL A 310 -4.60 -17.32 0.56
CA VAL A 310 -3.70 -17.53 -0.58
C VAL A 310 -3.89 -16.42 -1.60
N GLY A 311 -2.99 -15.44 -1.62
CA GLY A 311 -2.96 -14.37 -2.61
C GLY A 311 -2.20 -14.77 -3.87
N LEU A 312 -2.78 -14.56 -5.03
CA LEU A 312 -2.17 -14.81 -6.32
C LEU A 312 -2.09 -13.51 -7.13
N LEU A 313 -1.03 -13.37 -7.88
CA LEU A 313 -0.82 -12.33 -8.89
C LEU A 313 -0.41 -13.02 -10.18
N THR A 314 -0.98 -12.61 -11.28
CA THR A 314 -0.39 -12.86 -12.61
C THR A 314 -0.18 -11.54 -13.34
N GLU A 315 0.94 -11.46 -14.05
CA GLU A 315 1.27 -10.37 -14.96
C GLU A 315 1.24 -10.93 -16.38
N ILE A 316 0.25 -10.55 -17.15
CA ILE A 316 0.08 -11.03 -18.52
C ILE A 316 0.45 -9.94 -19.53
N ILE A 317 1.04 -10.34 -20.67
CA ILE A 317 1.23 -9.40 -21.78
C ILE A 317 -0.10 -9.12 -22.50
N GLY A 318 -0.10 -8.12 -23.36
CA GLY A 318 -1.21 -7.80 -24.24
C GLY A 318 -1.74 -6.39 -24.05
N SER A 319 -2.49 -5.96 -25.02
CA SER A 319 -3.04 -4.61 -25.12
C SER A 319 -4.16 -4.66 -26.16
N PRO A 320 -5.17 -3.79 -26.09
CA PRO A 320 -6.14 -3.68 -27.19
C PRO A 320 -5.48 -3.25 -28.50
N THR A 321 -4.30 -2.63 -28.45
CA THR A 321 -3.47 -2.43 -29.65
C THR A 321 -2.55 -3.64 -29.82
N PRO A 322 -2.64 -4.39 -30.95
CA PRO A 322 -1.80 -5.55 -31.18
C PRO A 322 -0.30 -5.24 -31.03
N ALA A 323 0.43 -6.19 -30.49
CA ALA A 323 1.86 -6.07 -30.23
C ALA A 323 2.58 -7.35 -30.68
N SER A 324 3.84 -7.53 -30.32
CA SER A 324 4.61 -8.73 -30.60
C SER A 324 5.25 -9.23 -29.31
N VAL A 325 5.32 -10.55 -29.15
CA VAL A 325 6.22 -11.17 -28.16
C VAL A 325 7.67 -10.94 -28.65
N PRO A 326 8.49 -10.18 -27.92
CA PRO A 326 9.84 -9.87 -28.35
C PRO A 326 10.76 -11.09 -28.26
N LEU A 327 11.80 -11.10 -29.12
CA LEU A 327 12.87 -12.08 -29.03
C LEU A 327 13.78 -11.78 -27.83
N VAL A 328 13.81 -12.72 -26.87
CA VAL A 328 14.73 -12.70 -25.72
C VAL A 328 15.44 -14.06 -25.70
N PRO A 329 16.66 -14.18 -26.27
CA PRO A 329 17.31 -15.48 -26.48
C PRO A 329 17.41 -16.36 -25.24
N GLU A 330 17.69 -15.77 -24.07
CA GLU A 330 17.83 -16.47 -22.79
C GLU A 330 16.51 -17.13 -22.33
N ARG A 331 15.37 -16.65 -22.83
CA ARG A 331 14.05 -17.18 -22.50
C ARG A 331 13.52 -18.22 -23.49
N LEU A 332 14.25 -18.51 -24.55
CA LEU A 332 13.90 -19.55 -25.53
C LEU A 332 14.27 -20.97 -25.05
N VAL A 333 15.14 -21.08 -24.06
CA VAL A 333 15.58 -22.36 -23.53
C VAL A 333 14.67 -22.77 -22.36
N PRO A 334 14.06 -23.98 -22.42
CA PRO A 334 13.27 -24.49 -21.32
C PRO A 334 14.08 -24.54 -20.02
N SER A 335 13.47 -24.10 -18.93
CA SER A 335 14.08 -24.10 -17.59
C SER A 335 13.03 -24.42 -16.54
N SER A 336 13.45 -24.67 -15.29
CA SER A 336 12.52 -24.85 -14.17
C SER A 336 11.61 -23.62 -13.92
N ASN A 337 12.07 -22.43 -14.32
CA ASN A 337 11.28 -21.21 -14.20
C ASN A 337 10.31 -21.00 -15.38
N THR A 338 10.63 -21.55 -16.55
CA THR A 338 9.83 -21.42 -17.78
C THR A 338 9.90 -22.75 -18.54
N PRO A 339 9.11 -23.77 -18.13
CA PRO A 339 9.20 -25.11 -18.73
C PRO A 339 8.81 -25.15 -20.20
N TYR A 340 7.87 -24.31 -20.61
CA TYR A 340 7.40 -24.20 -21.98
C TYR A 340 7.54 -22.77 -22.49
N PRO A 341 8.71 -22.40 -23.07
CA PRO A 341 8.97 -21.08 -23.61
C PRO A 341 8.05 -20.71 -24.78
N VAL A 342 7.76 -19.43 -24.93
CA VAL A 342 7.07 -18.88 -26.08
C VAL A 342 8.07 -18.42 -27.13
N THR A 343 7.74 -18.64 -28.42
CA THR A 343 8.51 -18.08 -29.54
C THR A 343 8.01 -16.69 -29.92
N PRO A 344 8.85 -15.81 -30.50
CA PRO A 344 8.42 -14.52 -31.03
C PRO A 344 7.26 -14.67 -32.00
N GLN A 345 6.20 -13.93 -31.81
CA GLN A 345 4.98 -13.96 -32.62
C GLN A 345 4.16 -12.68 -32.47
N SER A 346 3.25 -12.44 -33.40
CA SER A 346 2.21 -11.40 -33.24
C SER A 346 1.30 -11.79 -32.08
N TRP A 347 0.91 -10.80 -31.28
CA TRP A 347 0.10 -10.99 -30.09
C TRP A 347 -1.12 -10.08 -30.16
N HIS A 348 -2.30 -10.69 -30.16
CA HIS A 348 -3.60 -10.05 -30.21
C HIS A 348 -4.26 -10.03 -28.82
N TYR A 349 -5.13 -9.07 -28.60
CA TYR A 349 -5.77 -8.87 -27.30
C TYR A 349 -6.56 -10.09 -26.82
N LYS A 350 -7.25 -10.78 -27.75
CA LYS A 350 -8.01 -12.01 -27.45
C LYS A 350 -7.14 -13.12 -26.85
N GLN A 351 -5.89 -13.24 -27.28
CA GLN A 351 -4.99 -14.27 -26.74
C GLN A 351 -4.75 -14.06 -25.24
N SER A 352 -4.58 -12.81 -24.78
CA SER A 352 -4.43 -12.49 -23.36
C SER A 352 -5.70 -12.82 -22.57
N ILE A 353 -6.88 -12.54 -23.13
CA ILE A 353 -8.16 -12.90 -22.49
C ILE A 353 -8.26 -14.43 -22.35
N ASP A 354 -7.97 -15.20 -23.41
CA ASP A 354 -8.05 -16.66 -23.42
C ASP A 354 -7.07 -17.32 -22.45
N TYR A 355 -5.87 -16.75 -22.27
CA TYR A 355 -4.93 -17.21 -21.25
C TYR A 355 -5.48 -16.92 -19.84
N SER A 356 -6.01 -15.73 -19.61
CA SER A 356 -6.58 -15.34 -18.32
C SER A 356 -7.76 -16.22 -17.93
N LEU A 357 -8.64 -16.58 -18.88
CA LEU A 357 -9.74 -17.51 -18.64
C LEU A 357 -9.21 -18.90 -18.24
N SER A 358 -8.21 -19.43 -18.95
CA SER A 358 -7.59 -20.71 -18.58
C SER A 358 -7.00 -20.68 -17.18
N LEU A 359 -6.36 -19.59 -16.81
CA LEU A 359 -5.81 -19.40 -15.46
C LEU A 359 -6.92 -19.32 -14.39
N ASN A 360 -8.02 -18.61 -14.67
CA ASN A 360 -9.18 -18.57 -13.76
C ASN A 360 -9.77 -19.98 -13.56
N TYR A 361 -9.96 -20.74 -14.62
CA TYR A 361 -10.44 -22.12 -14.53
C TYR A 361 -9.44 -23.05 -13.83
N ALA A 362 -8.13 -22.81 -13.96
CA ALA A 362 -7.12 -23.55 -13.20
C ALA A 362 -7.26 -23.33 -11.69
N VAL A 363 -7.37 -22.06 -11.29
CA VAL A 363 -7.54 -21.66 -9.88
C VAL A 363 -8.85 -22.19 -9.31
N LEU A 364 -9.96 -21.96 -10.00
CA LEU A 364 -11.29 -22.43 -9.59
C LEU A 364 -11.34 -23.97 -9.54
N GLY A 365 -10.79 -24.64 -10.55
CA GLY A 365 -10.73 -26.10 -10.61
C GLY A 365 -9.88 -26.69 -9.49
N TYR A 366 -8.77 -26.05 -9.11
CA TYR A 366 -7.97 -26.44 -7.95
C TYR A 366 -8.76 -26.22 -6.65
N ALA A 367 -9.32 -25.04 -6.47
CA ALA A 367 -10.04 -24.68 -5.25
C ALA A 367 -11.20 -25.64 -4.97
N VAL A 368 -11.97 -26.06 -5.98
CA VAL A 368 -13.09 -26.98 -5.76
C VAL A 368 -12.63 -28.41 -5.49
N ARG A 369 -11.54 -28.88 -6.12
CA ARG A 369 -10.98 -30.20 -5.82
C ARG A 369 -10.36 -30.28 -4.43
N GLN A 370 -9.81 -29.18 -3.93
CA GLN A 370 -9.15 -29.10 -2.62
C GLN A 370 -9.98 -28.35 -1.57
N ARG A 371 -11.27 -28.17 -1.81
CA ARG A 371 -12.19 -27.34 -1.01
C ARG A 371 -12.05 -27.59 0.49
N ASP A 372 -12.26 -28.80 0.92
CA ASP A 372 -12.25 -29.18 2.35
C ASP A 372 -10.89 -28.94 2.98
N GLN A 373 -9.83 -29.28 2.24
CA GLN A 373 -8.46 -29.08 2.71
C GLN A 373 -8.10 -27.61 2.82
N MET A 374 -8.49 -26.78 1.85
CA MET A 374 -8.18 -25.34 1.88
C MET A 374 -8.93 -24.63 3.02
N LEU A 375 -10.19 -24.96 3.24
CA LEU A 375 -10.97 -24.46 4.37
C LEU A 375 -10.35 -24.90 5.70
N TYR A 376 -9.95 -26.15 5.82
CA TYR A 376 -9.32 -26.66 7.02
C TYR A 376 -7.92 -26.09 7.24
N ASN A 377 -7.12 -25.91 6.18
CA ASN A 377 -5.80 -25.28 6.27
C ASN A 377 -5.90 -23.85 6.79
N MET A 378 -6.90 -23.08 6.37
CA MET A 378 -7.13 -21.73 6.90
C MET A 378 -7.34 -21.76 8.43
N TYR A 379 -8.11 -22.72 8.93
CA TYR A 379 -8.26 -22.92 10.37
C TYR A 379 -6.94 -23.30 11.04
N ILE A 380 -6.16 -24.23 10.46
CA ILE A 380 -4.87 -24.66 11.01
C ILE A 380 -3.90 -23.49 11.12
N MET A 381 -3.77 -22.67 10.07
CA MET A 381 -2.93 -21.47 10.09
C MET A 381 -3.36 -20.49 11.20
N GLY A 382 -4.66 -20.27 11.34
CA GLY A 382 -5.22 -19.44 12.42
C GLY A 382 -4.94 -20.01 13.80
N LYS A 383 -5.17 -21.30 14.00
CA LYS A 383 -4.89 -22.02 15.26
C LYS A 383 -3.40 -21.98 15.62
N ASN A 384 -2.52 -22.18 14.65
CA ASN A 384 -1.07 -22.06 14.83
C ASN A 384 -0.68 -20.66 15.30
N SER A 385 -1.26 -19.63 14.69
CA SER A 385 -1.05 -18.22 15.07
C SER A 385 -1.53 -17.95 16.51
N ILE A 386 -2.71 -18.39 16.88
CA ILE A 386 -3.25 -18.29 18.25
C ILE A 386 -2.32 -18.99 19.25
N ASN A 387 -1.90 -20.22 18.94
CA ASN A 387 -0.98 -20.99 19.79
C ASN A 387 0.37 -20.32 19.98
N ARG A 388 0.92 -19.70 18.92
CA ARG A 388 2.19 -18.95 19.02
C ARG A 388 2.02 -17.67 19.85
N GLY A 389 0.87 -17.00 19.78
CA GLY A 389 0.58 -15.79 20.55
C GLY A 389 0.23 -16.05 22.02
N SER A 390 -0.24 -17.27 22.37
CA SER A 390 -0.66 -17.64 23.74
C SER A 390 0.44 -18.21 24.63
N LYS A 391 1.67 -18.44 24.10
CA LYS A 391 2.82 -18.99 24.83
C LYS A 391 4.10 -18.33 24.37
N ASP A 392 5.21 -18.61 25.06
CA ASP A 392 6.52 -18.14 24.64
C ASP A 392 6.87 -18.65 23.26
N ASN A 393 7.20 -17.75 22.37
CA ASN A 393 7.59 -18.03 21.01
C ASN A 393 8.71 -17.09 20.57
N TRP A 394 9.60 -17.58 19.72
CA TRP A 394 10.71 -16.82 19.13
C TRP A 394 10.64 -16.96 17.62
N THR A 395 10.19 -15.93 16.95
CA THR A 395 10.19 -15.91 15.48
C THR A 395 11.62 -15.73 14.97
N LEU A 396 12.12 -16.69 14.19
CA LEU A 396 13.45 -16.63 13.59
C LEU A 396 13.42 -15.70 12.38
N SER A 397 14.24 -14.66 12.42
CA SER A 397 14.47 -13.72 11.32
C SER A 397 15.89 -13.89 10.74
N PRO A 398 16.17 -13.33 9.53
CA PRO A 398 17.51 -13.37 8.95
C PRO A 398 18.62 -12.88 9.88
N LYS A 399 18.46 -11.73 10.53
CA LYS A 399 19.46 -11.18 11.46
C LYS A 399 19.64 -12.02 12.71
N ARG A 400 18.57 -12.67 13.19
CA ARG A 400 18.68 -13.61 14.32
C ARG A 400 19.51 -14.84 13.93
N ALA A 401 19.30 -15.35 12.71
CA ALA A 401 20.14 -16.44 12.16
C ALA A 401 21.60 -16.01 12.02
N ASP A 402 21.84 -14.79 11.51
CA ASP A 402 23.18 -14.20 11.42
C ASP A 402 23.84 -14.03 12.81
N SER A 403 23.05 -13.66 13.83
CA SER A 403 23.53 -13.52 15.22
C SER A 403 24.00 -14.84 15.82
N ILE A 404 23.35 -15.97 15.50
CA ILE A 404 23.80 -17.32 15.89
C ILE A 404 25.18 -17.61 15.28
N THR A 405 25.33 -17.37 13.98
CA THR A 405 26.59 -17.54 13.27
C THR A 405 27.68 -16.62 13.82
N ALA A 406 27.37 -15.37 14.14
CA ALA A 406 28.29 -14.41 14.73
C ALA A 406 28.75 -14.84 16.13
N ALA A 407 27.83 -15.33 16.97
CA ALA A 407 28.16 -15.87 18.30
C ALA A 407 29.11 -17.05 18.21
N PHE A 408 28.86 -18.00 17.29
CA PHE A 408 29.76 -19.12 17.02
C PHE A 408 31.14 -18.66 16.59
N ARG A 409 31.24 -17.76 15.62
CA ARG A 409 32.53 -17.24 15.13
C ARG A 409 33.35 -16.54 16.22
N LYS A 410 32.68 -15.84 17.13
CA LYS A 410 33.32 -15.14 18.25
C LYS A 410 33.95 -16.12 19.23
N GLU A 411 33.27 -17.24 19.51
CA GLU A 411 33.74 -18.23 20.49
C GLU A 411 34.76 -19.23 19.88
N THR A 412 34.68 -19.48 18.58
CA THR A 412 35.53 -20.46 17.87
C THR A 412 36.12 -19.89 16.56
N PRO A 413 37.04 -18.90 16.64
CA PRO A 413 37.55 -18.24 15.44
C PRO A 413 38.25 -19.16 14.44
N GLN A 414 38.93 -20.22 14.91
CA GLN A 414 39.71 -21.14 14.04
C GLN A 414 38.84 -22.15 13.28
N THR A 415 37.73 -22.61 13.85
CA THR A 415 36.81 -23.55 13.22
C THR A 415 35.78 -22.87 12.31
N ALA A 416 35.57 -21.58 12.48
CA ALA A 416 34.62 -20.82 11.67
C ALA A 416 35.08 -20.53 10.23
N ALA A 417 36.38 -20.70 9.94
CA ALA A 417 36.91 -20.52 8.58
C ALA A 417 36.38 -21.57 7.55
N GLY A 418 35.78 -22.66 8.02
CA GLY A 418 35.19 -23.71 7.16
C GLY A 418 33.68 -23.54 6.87
N LEU A 419 33.02 -22.53 7.43
CA LEU A 419 31.62 -22.21 7.14
C LEU A 419 31.53 -21.38 5.85
N SER A 420 31.89 -21.95 4.70
CA SER A 420 31.69 -21.30 3.43
C SER A 420 30.22 -21.47 3.01
N SER A 421 29.56 -20.36 2.76
CA SER A 421 28.26 -20.25 2.10
C SER A 421 28.40 -20.53 0.60
N GLY A 422 28.67 -21.78 0.21
CA GLY A 422 28.60 -22.19 -1.18
C GLY A 422 27.14 -22.47 -1.59
N PRO A 423 26.74 -22.21 -2.85
CA PRO A 423 25.38 -22.45 -3.35
C PRO A 423 24.98 -23.95 -3.38
N PHE A 424 25.94 -24.85 -3.25
CA PHE A 424 25.70 -26.29 -2.98
C PHE A 424 26.22 -26.54 -1.58
N GLY A 425 25.38 -26.53 -0.55
CA GLY A 425 25.72 -26.86 0.80
C GLY A 425 26.83 -27.92 0.88
N GLY A 426 28.05 -27.51 0.54
CA GLY A 426 29.23 -28.28 0.78
C GLY A 426 29.22 -28.56 2.25
N ARG A 427 29.61 -29.75 2.74
CA ARG A 427 29.62 -30.20 4.14
C ARG A 427 30.17 -29.11 5.10
N GLY A 428 29.49 -27.95 5.09
CA GLY A 428 29.72 -26.78 5.97
C GLY A 428 29.45 -27.25 7.38
N GLY A 429 30.40 -27.04 8.28
CA GLY A 429 30.31 -27.47 9.65
C GLY A 429 29.01 -26.92 10.29
N SER A 430 28.27 -27.81 10.95
CA SER A 430 27.11 -27.41 11.74
C SER A 430 27.54 -26.53 12.91
N VAL A 431 26.76 -25.50 13.18
CA VAL A 431 26.92 -24.72 14.41
C VAL A 431 26.34 -25.52 15.57
N PRO A 432 27.10 -25.68 16.71
CA PRO A 432 26.58 -26.39 17.86
C PRO A 432 25.26 -25.81 18.38
N VAL A 433 24.33 -26.70 18.76
CA VAL A 433 22.97 -26.32 19.17
C VAL A 433 22.92 -25.37 20.36
N LYS A 434 23.97 -25.33 21.20
CA LYS A 434 24.09 -24.38 22.31
C LYS A 434 23.96 -22.91 21.85
N PHE A 435 24.46 -22.56 20.64
CA PHE A 435 24.38 -21.20 20.11
C PHE A 435 22.95 -20.84 19.70
N TYR A 436 22.16 -21.79 19.23
CA TYR A 436 20.73 -21.61 19.00
C TYR A 436 20.03 -21.26 20.32
N ASP A 437 20.25 -22.04 21.38
CA ASP A 437 19.62 -21.79 22.68
C ASP A 437 20.07 -20.47 23.30
N GLN A 438 21.36 -20.16 23.24
CA GLN A 438 21.91 -18.91 23.81
C GLN A 438 21.41 -17.64 23.13
N VAL A 439 21.23 -17.67 21.80
CA VAL A 439 20.85 -16.49 21.02
C VAL A 439 19.35 -16.36 20.88
N LEU A 440 18.66 -17.45 20.53
CA LEU A 440 17.23 -17.39 20.26
C LEU A 440 16.36 -17.42 21.52
N LYS A 441 16.72 -18.21 22.53
CA LYS A 441 15.91 -18.34 23.74
C LYS A 441 16.18 -17.25 24.77
N ASP A 442 16.89 -16.20 24.40
CA ASP A 442 16.97 -14.99 25.22
C ASP A 442 15.55 -14.44 25.45
N PRO A 443 15.10 -14.30 26.71
CA PRO A 443 13.76 -13.78 27.03
C PRO A 443 13.48 -12.41 26.44
N THR A 444 14.49 -11.57 26.22
CA THR A 444 14.34 -10.22 25.63
C THR A 444 14.01 -10.26 24.13
N LEU A 445 14.31 -11.38 23.47
CA LEU A 445 14.04 -11.60 22.04
C LEU A 445 12.75 -12.37 21.80
N ARG A 446 11.97 -12.69 22.83
CA ARG A 446 10.65 -13.31 22.66
C ARG A 446 9.73 -12.44 21.84
N ASP A 447 8.81 -13.09 21.13
CA ASP A 447 7.69 -12.41 20.50
C ASP A 447 6.74 -11.91 21.60
N PRO A 448 6.17 -10.69 21.45
CA PRO A 448 5.26 -10.14 22.45
C PRO A 448 3.93 -10.90 22.50
N ARG A 449 3.33 -10.97 23.68
CA ARG A 449 1.97 -11.47 23.93
C ARG A 449 0.90 -10.47 23.55
N GLY A 450 1.29 -9.22 23.37
CA GLY A 450 0.41 -8.14 22.96
C GLY A 450 1.05 -6.78 23.06
N TYR A 451 0.25 -5.78 22.74
CA TYR A 451 0.63 -4.38 22.74
C TYR A 451 -0.41 -3.55 23.47
N ILE A 452 0.05 -2.57 24.24
CA ILE A 452 -0.81 -1.57 24.89
C ILE A 452 -0.53 -0.22 24.23
N ILE A 453 -1.57 0.44 23.74
CA ILE A 453 -1.53 1.79 23.17
C ILE A 453 -2.16 2.74 24.20
N PRO A 454 -1.35 3.52 24.95
CA PRO A 454 -1.85 4.39 26.03
C PRO A 454 -2.74 5.51 25.51
N ALA A 455 -3.86 5.77 26.21
CA ALA A 455 -4.78 6.84 25.84
C ALA A 455 -4.26 8.26 26.17
N ASN A 456 -3.20 8.38 26.98
CA ASN A 456 -2.60 9.66 27.37
C ASN A 456 -1.41 10.08 26.49
N GLN A 457 -1.17 9.41 25.36
CA GLN A 457 -0.13 9.84 24.42
C GLN A 457 -0.51 11.15 23.73
N THR A 458 0.49 11.93 23.33
CA THR A 458 0.34 13.31 22.86
C THR A 458 -0.60 13.41 21.64
N ASP A 459 -0.39 12.57 20.62
CA ASP A 459 -1.24 12.54 19.42
C ASP A 459 -2.14 11.28 19.43
N PHE A 460 -3.01 11.20 20.43
CA PHE A 460 -3.95 10.10 20.57
C PHE A 460 -4.92 9.98 19.38
N PRO A 461 -5.39 11.07 18.73
CA PRO A 461 -6.16 10.93 17.50
C PRO A 461 -5.44 10.15 16.39
N THR A 462 -4.14 10.32 16.21
CA THR A 462 -3.35 9.52 15.25
C THR A 462 -3.25 8.05 15.70
N ALA A 463 -3.12 7.78 17.00
CA ALA A 463 -3.19 6.41 17.52
C ALA A 463 -4.54 5.74 17.26
N VAL A 464 -5.65 6.48 17.35
CA VAL A 464 -6.98 5.96 17.00
C VAL A 464 -7.09 5.68 15.49
N LYS A 465 -6.48 6.48 14.63
CA LYS A 465 -6.39 6.16 13.18
C LYS A 465 -5.64 4.84 12.94
N PHE A 466 -4.53 4.62 13.63
CA PHE A 466 -3.79 3.37 13.58
C PHE A 466 -4.64 2.17 14.05
N ILE A 467 -5.36 2.30 15.17
CA ILE A 467 -6.30 1.28 15.66
C ILE A 467 -7.38 0.99 14.61
N ASN A 468 -7.92 2.01 13.95
CA ASN A 468 -8.93 1.83 12.91
C ASN A 468 -8.39 1.07 11.68
N THR A 469 -7.11 1.25 11.35
CA THR A 469 -6.45 0.46 10.32
C THR A 469 -6.42 -1.03 10.69
N LEU A 470 -6.09 -1.36 11.94
CA LEU A 470 -6.13 -2.74 12.43
C LEU A 470 -7.56 -3.31 12.45
N ILE A 471 -8.56 -2.50 12.84
CA ILE A 471 -9.98 -2.92 12.84
C ILE A 471 -10.45 -3.25 11.41
N ARG A 472 -10.12 -2.41 10.43
CA ARG A 472 -10.43 -2.67 9.01
C ARG A 472 -9.78 -3.94 8.49
N ALA A 473 -8.58 -4.24 8.98
CA ALA A 473 -7.85 -5.48 8.69
C ALA A 473 -8.37 -6.71 9.46
N GLY A 474 -9.51 -6.62 10.17
CA GLY A 474 -10.12 -7.73 10.88
C GLY A 474 -9.39 -8.15 12.15
N ILE A 475 -8.52 -7.31 12.70
CA ILE A 475 -7.85 -7.56 13.98
C ILE A 475 -8.82 -7.27 15.13
N LEU A 476 -8.82 -8.16 16.12
CA LEU A 476 -9.57 -7.97 17.33
C LEU A 476 -8.86 -6.97 18.26
N ILE A 477 -9.52 -5.88 18.53
CA ILE A 477 -9.08 -4.84 19.45
C ILE A 477 -9.84 -4.94 20.76
N GLN A 478 -9.17 -4.66 21.87
CA GLN A 478 -9.77 -4.47 23.18
C GLN A 478 -9.55 -3.03 23.64
N LYS A 479 -10.49 -2.50 24.42
CA LYS A 479 -10.41 -1.16 25.01
C LYS A 479 -10.59 -1.24 26.50
N SER A 480 -9.70 -0.60 27.27
CA SER A 480 -9.84 -0.60 28.73
C SER A 480 -11.02 0.27 29.17
N THR A 481 -11.83 -0.26 30.10
CA THR A 481 -13.00 0.44 30.66
C THR A 481 -12.66 1.21 31.95
N ALA A 482 -11.49 0.92 32.56
CA ALA A 482 -10.98 1.58 33.74
C ALA A 482 -9.45 1.67 33.65
N GLU A 483 -8.84 2.45 34.55
CA GLU A 483 -7.38 2.42 34.71
C GLU A 483 -6.93 1.01 35.14
N PHE A 484 -5.79 0.57 34.65
CA PHE A 484 -5.19 -0.71 34.95
C PHE A 484 -3.67 -0.63 35.00
N LYS A 485 -3.04 -1.65 35.58
CA LYS A 485 -1.58 -1.69 35.74
C LYS A 485 -1.01 -3.00 35.22
N VAL A 486 0.03 -2.92 34.38
CA VAL A 486 0.80 -4.07 33.91
C VAL A 486 2.28 -3.78 34.10
N ASN A 487 3.03 -4.73 34.65
CA ASN A 487 4.47 -4.64 34.89
C ASN A 487 4.91 -3.34 35.61
N GLY A 488 4.07 -2.85 36.55
CA GLY A 488 4.35 -1.63 37.30
C GLY A 488 3.95 -0.33 36.59
N VAL A 489 3.58 -0.35 35.32
CA VAL A 489 3.13 0.81 34.53
C VAL A 489 1.62 0.94 34.61
N SER A 490 1.12 2.16 34.92
CA SER A 490 -0.33 2.48 34.92
C SER A 490 -0.77 2.98 33.55
N TYR A 491 -1.89 2.48 33.08
CA TYR A 491 -2.54 2.84 31.81
C TYR A 491 -3.93 3.41 32.10
N PRO A 492 -4.27 4.58 31.56
CA PRO A 492 -5.57 5.17 31.81
C PRO A 492 -6.70 4.41 31.10
N ALA A 493 -7.93 4.60 31.60
CA ALA A 493 -9.13 4.16 30.90
C ALA A 493 -9.15 4.68 29.45
N GLY A 494 -9.67 3.87 28.52
CA GLY A 494 -9.70 4.19 27.09
C GLY A 494 -8.43 3.82 26.32
N SER A 495 -7.40 3.27 26.98
CA SER A 495 -6.24 2.68 26.31
C SER A 495 -6.66 1.44 25.49
N TYR A 496 -6.00 1.22 24.34
CA TYR A 496 -6.26 0.08 23.49
C TYR A 496 -5.27 -1.05 23.74
N VAL A 497 -5.76 -2.27 23.60
CA VAL A 497 -4.98 -3.50 23.77
C VAL A 497 -5.13 -4.36 22.52
N VAL A 498 -4.03 -4.83 21.98
CA VAL A 498 -3.95 -5.75 20.85
C VAL A 498 -3.17 -6.97 21.29
N LYS A 499 -3.86 -8.07 21.60
CA LYS A 499 -3.23 -9.34 21.96
C LYS A 499 -2.80 -10.08 20.71
N THR A 500 -1.70 -10.87 20.77
CA THR A 500 -1.16 -11.61 19.63
C THR A 500 -1.72 -13.02 19.49
N ASP A 501 -2.55 -13.47 20.43
CA ASP A 501 -3.25 -14.75 20.41
C ASP A 501 -4.49 -14.72 19.49
N GLN A 502 -4.31 -14.29 18.26
CA GLN A 502 -5.35 -14.16 17.22
C GLN A 502 -4.90 -14.84 15.93
N ALA A 503 -5.87 -15.24 15.09
CA ALA A 503 -5.58 -15.90 13.82
C ALA A 503 -4.72 -15.07 12.87
N PHE A 504 -4.92 -13.75 12.85
CA PHE A 504 -4.16 -12.81 12.01
C PHE A 504 -2.94 -12.21 12.74
N ARG A 505 -2.33 -12.99 13.64
CA ARG A 505 -1.08 -12.62 14.31
C ARG A 505 0.01 -12.15 13.34
N PRO A 506 0.22 -12.75 12.14
CA PRO A 506 1.19 -12.24 11.20
C PRO A 506 0.99 -10.75 10.88
N HIS A 507 -0.25 -10.31 10.65
CA HIS A 507 -0.56 -8.90 10.40
C HIS A 507 -0.29 -8.02 11.62
N ILE A 508 -0.59 -8.49 12.83
CA ILE A 508 -0.31 -7.75 14.06
C ILE A 508 1.20 -7.51 14.19
N LEU A 509 2.00 -8.57 14.07
CA LEU A 509 3.47 -8.44 14.15
C LEU A 509 4.00 -7.48 13.08
N ASP A 510 3.49 -7.57 11.87
CA ASP A 510 3.89 -6.73 10.75
C ASP A 510 3.64 -5.23 11.01
N MET A 511 2.56 -4.89 11.70
CA MET A 511 2.18 -3.51 11.98
C MET A 511 2.96 -2.88 13.14
N PHE A 512 3.45 -3.69 14.09
CA PHE A 512 4.11 -3.20 15.30
C PHE A 512 5.61 -3.49 15.36
N GLU A 513 6.08 -4.61 14.81
CA GLU A 513 7.47 -5.04 14.90
C GLU A 513 8.29 -4.59 13.69
N PRO A 514 9.60 -4.40 13.84
CA PRO A 514 10.49 -4.18 12.70
C PRO A 514 10.42 -5.33 11.70
N GLN A 515 10.37 -5.03 10.42
CA GLN A 515 10.70 -5.97 9.38
C GLN A 515 12.22 -6.13 9.32
N ASP A 516 12.67 -7.37 9.19
CA ASP A 516 14.08 -7.74 9.21
C ASP A 516 14.47 -8.36 7.86
N HIS A 517 14.56 -7.49 6.84
CA HIS A 517 14.85 -7.92 5.47
C HIS A 517 16.24 -8.53 5.38
N PRO A 518 16.42 -9.68 4.70
CA PRO A 518 17.74 -10.28 4.48
C PRO A 518 18.66 -9.37 3.66
N ASN A 519 19.96 -9.59 3.77
CA ASN A 519 20.93 -8.99 2.87
C ASN A 519 20.87 -9.71 1.50
N ASP A 520 19.98 -9.24 0.62
CA ASP A 520 19.66 -9.89 -0.65
C ASP A 520 20.56 -9.37 -1.77
N PHE A 521 21.64 -10.10 -2.07
CA PHE A 521 22.59 -9.80 -3.14
C PHE A 521 22.57 -10.89 -4.19
N GLN A 522 22.85 -10.54 -5.45
CA GLN A 522 22.93 -11.51 -6.55
C GLN A 522 23.98 -12.60 -6.28
N TYR A 523 25.06 -12.23 -5.63
CA TYR A 523 26.12 -13.10 -5.13
C TYR A 523 26.91 -12.37 -4.02
N PRO A 524 27.68 -13.04 -3.17
CA PRO A 524 28.46 -12.38 -2.13
C PRO A 524 29.41 -11.31 -2.69
N GLY A 525 29.22 -10.04 -2.27
CA GLY A 525 29.95 -8.89 -2.80
C GLY A 525 29.45 -8.36 -4.14
N GLY A 526 28.35 -8.91 -4.66
CA GLY A 526 27.69 -8.46 -5.89
C GLY A 526 26.67 -7.33 -5.66
N PRO A 527 25.93 -6.93 -6.71
CA PRO A 527 24.92 -5.91 -6.59
C PRO A 527 23.71 -6.42 -5.77
N PRO A 528 23.04 -5.52 -5.02
CA PRO A 528 21.82 -5.87 -4.28
C PRO A 528 20.67 -6.19 -5.23
N ILE A 529 19.78 -7.10 -4.81
CA ILE A 529 18.51 -7.37 -5.46
C ILE A 529 17.47 -6.41 -4.85
N ARG A 530 16.82 -5.63 -5.71
CA ARG A 530 15.81 -4.67 -5.26
C ARG A 530 14.61 -5.39 -4.64
N PRO A 531 14.20 -5.03 -3.42
CA PRO A 531 12.96 -5.54 -2.83
C PRO A 531 11.73 -5.22 -3.68
N TYR A 532 10.72 -6.03 -3.59
CA TYR A 532 9.40 -5.78 -4.13
C TYR A 532 8.40 -5.64 -2.98
N ASP A 533 7.99 -4.50 -2.55
CA ASP A 533 8.15 -3.08 -2.93
C ASP A 533 9.16 -2.41 -1.97
N ASN A 534 8.88 -2.37 -0.64
CA ASN A 534 9.73 -1.87 0.43
C ASN A 534 10.43 -3.02 1.19
N ALA A 535 11.55 -2.70 1.82
CA ALA A 535 12.23 -3.62 2.74
C ALA A 535 11.66 -3.52 4.16
N GLY A 536 11.23 -2.32 4.61
CA GLY A 536 10.62 -2.09 5.91
C GLY A 536 9.58 -0.96 5.89
N TRP A 537 8.48 -1.17 6.61
CA TRP A 537 7.29 -0.29 6.56
C TRP A 537 6.52 -0.22 7.88
N THR A 538 7.08 -0.64 9.01
CA THR A 538 6.37 -0.74 10.31
C THR A 538 5.48 0.48 10.56
N LEU A 539 4.16 0.28 10.43
CA LEU A 539 3.20 1.40 10.39
C LEU A 539 3.14 2.16 11.71
N ALA A 540 3.23 1.48 12.85
CA ALA A 540 3.27 2.15 14.16
C ALA A 540 4.43 3.14 14.28
N PHE A 541 5.59 2.85 13.68
CA PHE A 541 6.74 3.75 13.65
C PHE A 541 6.51 4.93 12.71
N GLN A 542 6.05 4.68 11.49
CA GLN A 542 5.75 5.75 10.53
C GLN A 542 4.68 6.71 11.03
N MET A 543 3.66 6.19 11.72
CA MET A 543 2.62 7.03 12.31
C MET A 543 3.05 7.74 13.61
N GLY A 544 4.19 7.38 14.19
CA GLY A 544 4.66 7.94 15.46
C GLY A 544 3.80 7.51 16.65
N VAL A 545 3.13 6.37 16.57
CA VAL A 545 2.29 5.83 17.65
C VAL A 545 3.15 5.25 18.74
N LYS A 546 2.89 5.64 19.98
CA LYS A 546 3.52 5.05 21.16
C LYS A 546 2.75 3.81 21.59
N PHE A 547 3.48 2.75 21.86
CA PHE A 547 2.93 1.50 22.39
C PHE A 547 3.97 0.78 23.24
N ASP A 548 3.48 -0.04 24.16
CA ASP A 548 4.31 -0.89 25.00
C ASP A 548 4.16 -2.35 24.60
N ARG A 549 5.28 -3.06 24.46
CA ARG A 549 5.35 -4.49 24.15
C ARG A 549 5.17 -5.30 25.43
N MET A 550 4.17 -6.15 25.51
CA MET A 550 3.91 -7.04 26.64
C MET A 550 4.52 -8.40 26.37
N MET A 551 5.56 -8.74 27.11
CA MET A 551 6.31 -9.98 26.93
C MET A 551 5.69 -11.16 27.64
N GLU A 552 4.89 -10.91 28.68
CA GLU A 552 4.15 -11.90 29.45
C GLU A 552 2.65 -11.82 29.15
N GLY A 553 1.92 -12.90 29.46
CA GLY A 553 0.47 -12.87 29.42
C GLY A 553 -0.06 -11.85 30.44
N PHE A 554 -1.03 -11.07 30.03
CA PHE A 554 -1.62 -10.03 30.88
C PHE A 554 -3.14 -9.97 30.68
N ASP A 555 -3.84 -9.44 31.68
CA ASP A 555 -5.27 -9.21 31.64
C ASP A 555 -5.63 -7.89 32.36
N GLY A 556 -6.90 -7.47 32.24
CA GLY A 556 -7.36 -6.22 32.83
C GLY A 556 -8.83 -5.96 32.53
N PRO A 557 -9.34 -4.77 32.85
CA PRO A 557 -10.74 -4.38 32.63
C PRO A 557 -10.98 -4.11 31.13
N PHE A 558 -10.77 -5.12 30.29
CA PHE A 558 -10.80 -4.99 28.83
C PHE A 558 -12.14 -5.41 28.25
N LYS A 559 -12.70 -4.57 27.37
CA LYS A 559 -13.88 -4.89 26.58
C LYS A 559 -13.48 -5.06 25.11
N ARG A 560 -13.95 -6.16 24.49
CA ARG A 560 -13.77 -6.37 23.04
C ARG A 560 -14.50 -5.28 22.26
N VAL A 561 -13.85 -4.72 21.27
CA VAL A 561 -14.45 -3.91 20.21
C VAL A 561 -15.02 -4.88 19.19
N PRO A 562 -16.28 -4.76 18.77
CA PRO A 562 -16.84 -5.61 17.73
C PRO A 562 -16.03 -5.52 16.44
N TYR A 563 -15.94 -6.62 15.71
CA TYR A 563 -15.23 -6.65 14.44
C TYR A 563 -15.78 -5.60 13.46
N GLY A 564 -14.90 -4.76 12.90
CA GLY A 564 -15.24 -3.71 11.94
C GLY A 564 -15.84 -2.43 12.57
N GLU A 565 -16.03 -2.36 13.91
CA GLU A 565 -16.51 -1.16 14.59
C GLU A 565 -15.39 -0.13 14.76
N LEU A 566 -15.37 0.85 13.88
CA LEU A 566 -14.36 1.92 13.91
C LEU A 566 -14.52 2.76 15.18
N GLN A 567 -13.39 3.20 15.72
CA GLN A 567 -13.31 4.01 16.92
C GLN A 567 -13.11 5.48 16.60
N ASN A 568 -13.68 6.35 17.41
CA ASN A 568 -13.40 7.78 17.36
C ASN A 568 -12.53 8.17 18.57
N PRO A 569 -11.64 9.15 18.42
CA PRO A 569 -10.98 9.74 19.57
C PRO A 569 -12.05 10.38 20.48
N PRO A 570 -11.82 10.45 21.80
CA PRO A 570 -12.76 11.09 22.70
C PRO A 570 -13.03 12.54 22.26
N ALA A 571 -14.30 12.88 22.06
CA ALA A 571 -14.68 14.23 21.71
C ALA A 571 -14.22 15.22 22.79
N GLN A 572 -13.56 16.30 22.36
CA GLN A 572 -13.01 17.33 23.23
C GLN A 572 -13.89 18.59 23.12
N THR A 573 -14.87 18.73 24.01
CA THR A 573 -15.64 19.97 24.09
C THR A 573 -14.75 21.11 24.58
N ALA A 574 -14.74 22.24 23.86
CA ALA A 574 -14.10 23.43 24.34
C ALA A 574 -14.74 23.85 25.69
N ALA A 575 -13.93 23.95 26.73
CA ALA A 575 -14.41 24.38 28.05
C ALA A 575 -15.08 25.76 27.98
N ALA A 576 -16.00 26.02 28.90
CA ALA A 576 -16.73 27.28 28.98
C ALA A 576 -15.78 28.49 28.93
N VAL A 577 -16.25 29.53 28.25
CA VAL A 577 -15.62 30.86 27.99
C VAL A 577 -14.24 31.09 28.63
N ALA A 578 -13.17 30.85 27.83
CA ALA A 578 -11.81 31.22 28.21
C ALA A 578 -11.64 32.76 28.08
N LYS A 579 -11.44 33.46 29.18
CA LYS A 579 -11.15 34.91 29.15
C LYS A 579 -9.91 35.27 28.33
N GLY A 580 -8.93 34.39 28.28
CA GLY A 580 -7.66 34.54 27.56
C GLY A 580 -7.52 33.78 26.25
N GLY A 581 -8.57 33.09 25.82
CA GLY A 581 -8.54 32.26 24.57
C GLY A 581 -8.17 30.77 24.79
N TYR A 582 -7.81 30.11 23.72
CA TYR A 582 -7.56 28.67 23.68
C TYR A 582 -6.16 28.38 23.13
N MET A 583 -5.60 27.26 23.54
CA MET A 583 -4.33 26.74 23.01
C MET A 583 -4.51 25.31 22.48
N LEU A 584 -4.05 25.05 21.24
CA LEU A 584 -3.97 23.72 20.63
C LEU A 584 -2.49 23.33 20.48
N SER A 585 -2.18 22.06 20.77
CA SER A 585 -0.82 21.56 20.62
C SER A 585 -0.44 21.38 19.15
N SER A 586 0.71 21.90 18.73
CA SER A 586 1.30 21.65 17.41
C SER A 586 1.78 20.20 17.23
N ALA A 587 1.91 19.43 18.31
CA ALA A 587 2.30 18.02 18.25
C ALA A 587 1.17 17.09 17.78
N VAL A 588 -0.07 17.57 17.71
CA VAL A 588 -1.26 16.81 17.28
C VAL A 588 -1.60 17.14 15.84
N ASN A 589 -1.63 16.14 14.96
CA ASN A 589 -1.89 16.36 13.53
C ASN A 589 -3.26 17.02 13.28
N ASN A 590 -4.30 16.58 13.95
CA ASN A 590 -5.64 17.16 13.81
C ASN A 590 -5.75 18.63 14.27
N SER A 591 -4.76 19.17 15.00
CA SER A 591 -4.71 20.61 15.31
C SER A 591 -4.60 21.48 14.06
N PHE A 592 -3.91 20.97 13.03
CA PHE A 592 -3.76 21.70 11.76
C PHE A 592 -5.09 21.75 10.99
N THR A 593 -5.91 20.69 11.04
CA THR A 593 -7.27 20.69 10.47
C THR A 593 -8.12 21.79 11.14
N ILE A 594 -8.16 21.79 12.48
CA ILE A 594 -8.92 22.80 13.25
C ILE A 594 -8.44 24.23 12.93
N VAL A 595 -7.11 24.42 12.83
CA VAL A 595 -6.52 25.73 12.48
C VAL A 595 -6.96 26.18 11.09
N ASN A 596 -6.98 25.27 10.11
CA ASN A 596 -7.45 25.59 8.77
C ASN A 596 -8.94 25.98 8.76
N ASP A 597 -9.77 25.29 9.54
CA ASP A 597 -11.18 25.60 9.66
C ASP A 597 -11.42 26.93 10.40
N LEU A 598 -10.63 27.22 11.44
CA LEU A 598 -10.64 28.52 12.11
C LEU A 598 -10.30 29.68 11.16
N LEU A 599 -9.23 29.52 10.37
CA LEU A 599 -8.79 30.53 9.41
C LEU A 599 -9.82 30.73 8.30
N LYS A 600 -10.46 29.65 7.80
CA LYS A 600 -11.58 29.73 6.85
C LYS A 600 -12.80 30.47 7.43
N ALA A 601 -13.06 30.26 8.73
CA ALA A 601 -14.16 30.97 9.43
C ALA A 601 -13.81 32.41 9.79
N GLY A 602 -12.62 32.92 9.44
CA GLY A 602 -12.17 34.27 9.74
C GLY A 602 -11.71 34.48 11.19
N ALA A 603 -11.47 33.42 11.95
CA ALA A 603 -10.94 33.52 13.29
C ALA A 603 -9.44 33.84 13.25
N GLU A 604 -8.98 34.62 14.24
CA GLU A 604 -7.54 34.85 14.40
C GLU A 604 -6.85 33.66 15.05
N VAL A 605 -5.69 33.28 14.51
CA VAL A 605 -4.83 32.22 15.04
C VAL A 605 -3.40 32.74 15.15
N TYR A 606 -2.70 32.33 16.18
CA TYR A 606 -1.31 32.72 16.46
C TYR A 606 -0.47 31.48 16.75
N ARG A 607 0.85 31.55 16.51
CA ARG A 607 1.85 30.57 16.95
C ARG A 607 2.55 31.09 18.20
N ILE A 608 2.83 30.22 19.16
CA ILE A 608 3.55 30.51 20.41
C ILE A 608 4.92 29.84 20.32
N PRO A 609 6.01 30.59 19.96
CA PRO A 609 7.35 29.98 19.83
C PRO A 609 7.85 29.32 21.10
N ALA A 610 7.57 29.92 22.28
CA ALA A 610 7.99 29.37 23.58
C ALA A 610 7.33 28.03 23.93
N GLU A 611 6.22 27.67 23.27
CA GLU A 611 5.45 26.43 23.45
C GLU A 611 5.58 25.52 22.22
N SER A 612 6.79 25.42 21.68
CA SER A 612 7.07 24.61 20.48
C SER A 612 6.10 24.90 19.32
N GLY A 613 5.71 26.17 19.15
CA GLY A 613 4.81 26.59 18.09
C GLY A 613 3.35 26.15 18.26
N ALA A 614 2.89 25.93 19.50
CA ALA A 614 1.47 25.70 19.77
C ALA A 614 0.61 26.82 19.19
N PHE A 615 -0.64 26.50 18.84
CA PHE A 615 -1.56 27.48 18.28
C PHE A 615 -2.37 28.15 19.38
N TYR A 616 -2.33 29.49 19.43
CA TYR A 616 -3.18 30.30 20.27
C TYR A 616 -4.35 30.87 19.46
N ILE A 617 -5.53 30.74 19.98
CA ILE A 617 -6.78 31.20 19.38
C ILE A 617 -7.46 32.17 20.37
N PRO A 618 -7.57 33.47 20.06
CA PRO A 618 -8.35 34.39 20.86
C PRO A 618 -9.80 33.96 21.01
N ALA A 619 -10.41 34.21 22.15
CA ALA A 619 -11.82 33.91 22.36
C ALA A 619 -12.68 34.77 21.43
N SER A 620 -13.45 34.09 20.58
CA SER A 620 -14.42 34.71 19.66
C SER A 620 -15.60 33.75 19.42
N ALA A 621 -16.70 34.29 18.85
CA ALA A 621 -17.84 33.46 18.48
C ALA A 621 -17.47 32.43 17.42
N GLN A 622 -16.68 32.83 16.42
CA GLN A 622 -16.17 31.93 15.37
C GLN A 622 -15.31 30.80 15.96
N ALA A 623 -14.37 31.14 16.83
CA ALA A 623 -13.52 30.18 17.49
C ALA A 623 -14.34 29.12 18.29
N LYS A 624 -15.35 29.59 19.03
CA LYS A 624 -16.25 28.70 19.80
C LYS A 624 -17.04 27.77 18.88
N THR A 625 -17.55 28.29 17.77
CA THR A 625 -18.32 27.50 16.80
C THR A 625 -17.44 26.40 16.19
N VAL A 626 -16.27 26.75 15.65
CA VAL A 626 -15.35 25.76 15.02
C VAL A 626 -14.89 24.72 16.02
N LEU A 627 -14.41 25.11 17.19
CA LEU A 627 -13.97 24.19 18.24
C LEU A 627 -15.10 23.25 18.71
N GLY A 628 -16.35 23.71 18.65
CA GLY A 628 -17.54 22.87 18.95
C GLY A 628 -17.83 21.88 17.84
N THR A 629 -17.78 22.31 16.57
CA THR A 629 -18.00 21.44 15.40
C THR A 629 -16.91 20.37 15.30
N ASP A 630 -15.65 20.73 15.54
CA ASP A 630 -14.49 19.89 15.38
C ASP A 630 -14.12 19.09 16.63
N ALA A 631 -14.98 19.09 17.64
CA ALA A 631 -14.78 18.37 18.90
C ALA A 631 -14.48 16.87 18.68
N THR A 632 -15.06 16.27 17.65
CA THR A 632 -14.88 14.87 17.26
C THR A 632 -13.48 14.56 16.72
N LEU A 633 -12.69 15.56 16.32
CA LEU A 633 -11.29 15.39 15.94
C LEU A 633 -10.39 15.04 17.14
N GLY A 634 -10.91 15.14 18.38
CA GLY A 634 -10.26 14.67 19.59
C GLY A 634 -9.07 15.53 20.04
N VAL A 635 -8.99 16.77 19.60
CA VAL A 635 -7.92 17.71 19.98
C VAL A 635 -8.33 18.50 21.21
N LYS A 636 -7.51 18.41 22.26
CA LYS A 636 -7.76 19.17 23.50
C LYS A 636 -7.47 20.66 23.28
N ALA A 637 -8.50 21.51 23.41
CA ALA A 637 -8.36 22.95 23.47
C ALA A 637 -8.15 23.38 24.94
N THR A 638 -6.90 23.71 25.30
CA THR A 638 -6.58 24.18 26.65
C THR A 638 -6.99 25.65 26.79
N THR A 639 -7.79 25.97 27.83
CA THR A 639 -8.18 27.37 28.12
C THR A 639 -7.05 28.16 28.73
N LEU A 640 -6.93 29.42 28.35
CA LEU A 640 -5.94 30.36 28.88
C LEU A 640 -6.65 31.48 29.66
N ASN A 641 -6.02 31.95 30.74
CA ASN A 641 -6.52 33.09 31.52
C ASN A 641 -6.14 34.43 30.89
N LYS A 642 -5.06 34.47 30.09
CA LYS A 642 -4.59 35.65 29.35
C LYS A 642 -3.92 35.25 28.05
N ALA A 643 -3.86 36.16 27.10
CA ALA A 643 -3.14 35.98 25.86
C ALA A 643 -1.63 35.74 26.14
N PRO A 644 -0.99 34.76 25.45
CA PRO A 644 0.44 34.51 25.62
C PRO A 644 1.27 35.66 25.03
N LYS A 645 2.39 35.97 25.70
CA LYS A 645 3.35 36.97 25.21
C LYS A 645 4.15 36.39 24.02
N GLY A 646 4.49 37.25 23.05
CA GLY A 646 5.30 36.84 21.89
C GLY A 646 4.58 35.93 20.89
N ALA A 647 3.26 35.86 20.96
CA ALA A 647 2.46 35.13 19.97
C ALA A 647 2.54 35.80 18.60
N ILE A 648 2.74 35.03 17.53
CA ILE A 648 2.95 35.51 16.17
C ILE A 648 1.69 35.17 15.36
N LYS A 649 1.04 36.19 14.78
CA LYS A 649 -0.21 36.00 14.00
C LYS A 649 0.05 35.11 12.79
N VAL A 650 -0.78 34.09 12.61
CA VAL A 650 -0.74 33.17 11.48
C VAL A 650 -1.45 33.78 10.26
N LYS A 651 -0.86 33.59 9.10
CA LYS A 651 -1.45 33.97 7.82
C LYS A 651 -1.57 32.70 6.95
N ASN A 652 -2.73 32.47 6.34
CA ASN A 652 -2.88 31.50 5.27
C ASN A 652 -1.95 31.86 4.10
N LEU A 653 -1.20 30.85 3.64
CA LEU A 653 -0.40 30.98 2.43
C LEU A 653 -1.18 30.48 1.21
N ARG A 654 -0.91 31.08 0.06
CA ARG A 654 -1.33 30.58 -1.24
C ARG A 654 -0.34 29.45 -1.61
N ILE A 655 -0.84 28.24 -1.62
CA ILE A 655 -0.03 27.01 -1.76
C ILE A 655 -0.11 26.54 -3.20
N GLY A 656 1.04 26.42 -3.86
CA GLY A 656 1.22 25.69 -5.11
C GLY A 656 1.74 24.27 -4.83
N LEU A 657 1.08 23.27 -5.38
CA LEU A 657 1.57 21.88 -5.35
C LEU A 657 1.92 21.48 -6.79
N TRP A 658 3.19 21.16 -7.02
CA TRP A 658 3.64 20.75 -8.34
C TRP A 658 2.97 19.45 -8.79
N ASP A 659 2.55 19.42 -10.06
CA ASP A 659 2.00 18.25 -10.74
C ASP A 659 2.44 18.24 -12.21
N THR A 660 2.16 17.16 -12.94
CA THR A 660 2.52 16.98 -14.35
C THR A 660 1.36 16.36 -15.13
N TYR A 661 1.42 16.44 -16.46
CA TYR A 661 0.49 15.68 -17.31
C TYR A 661 0.59 14.19 -17.00
N GLY A 662 -0.55 13.50 -16.94
CA GLY A 662 -0.63 12.11 -16.49
C GLY A 662 -0.70 11.96 -14.97
N GLY A 663 -0.34 13.00 -14.23
CA GLY A 663 -0.33 13.06 -12.77
C GLY A 663 0.91 12.46 -12.13
N SER A 664 1.42 13.10 -11.08
CA SER A 664 2.48 12.59 -10.22
C SER A 664 1.87 11.87 -9.01
N ILE A 665 2.20 10.60 -8.79
CA ILE A 665 1.71 9.80 -7.66
C ILE A 665 2.07 10.44 -6.32
N PRO A 666 3.34 10.83 -6.03
CA PRO A 666 3.66 11.52 -4.77
C PRO A 666 2.90 12.85 -4.59
N SER A 667 2.66 13.60 -5.67
CA SER A 667 1.83 14.81 -5.64
C SER A 667 0.37 14.49 -5.34
N GLY A 668 -0.15 13.43 -5.92
CA GLY A 668 -1.51 12.98 -5.69
C GLY A 668 -1.76 12.55 -4.22
N TRP A 669 -0.80 11.87 -3.59
CA TRP A 669 -0.85 11.57 -2.16
C TRP A 669 -0.88 12.84 -1.30
N ILE A 670 -0.08 13.86 -1.63
CA ILE A 670 -0.11 15.14 -0.91
C ILE A 670 -1.43 15.88 -1.17
N ARG A 671 -1.97 15.82 -2.39
CA ARG A 671 -3.29 16.40 -2.71
C ARG A 671 -4.38 15.80 -1.85
N TRP A 672 -4.42 14.46 -1.73
CA TRP A 672 -5.34 13.79 -0.82
C TRP A 672 -5.13 14.25 0.64
N LEU A 673 -3.88 14.27 1.10
CA LEU A 673 -3.53 14.70 2.45
C LEU A 673 -3.96 16.14 2.73
N PHE A 674 -3.77 17.07 1.79
CA PHE A 674 -4.20 18.46 1.93
C PHE A 674 -5.70 18.58 2.04
N GLU A 675 -6.46 17.82 1.25
CA GLU A 675 -7.92 17.79 1.32
C GLU A 675 -8.40 17.24 2.68
N GLN A 676 -7.78 16.15 3.18
CA GLN A 676 -8.10 15.59 4.50
C GLN A 676 -7.74 16.53 5.67
N GLN A 677 -6.76 17.39 5.50
CA GLN A 677 -6.34 18.39 6.51
C GLN A 677 -6.91 19.79 6.26
N HIS A 678 -7.82 19.90 5.29
CA HIS A 678 -8.52 21.14 4.92
C HIS A 678 -7.61 22.29 4.48
N PHE A 679 -6.42 22.01 3.91
CA PHE A 679 -5.58 23.02 3.26
C PHE A 679 -6.18 23.46 1.93
N THR A 680 -6.14 24.74 1.62
CA THR A 680 -6.46 25.28 0.29
C THR A 680 -5.19 25.35 -0.54
N PHE A 681 -5.18 24.77 -1.74
CA PHE A 681 -4.01 24.71 -2.63
C PHE A 681 -4.42 24.73 -4.09
N GLU A 682 -3.48 25.02 -4.97
CA GLU A 682 -3.61 24.93 -6.42
C GLU A 682 -2.51 24.04 -6.99
N ARG A 683 -2.80 23.30 -8.06
CA ARG A 683 -1.77 22.56 -8.79
C ARG A 683 -1.01 23.53 -9.68
N VAL A 684 0.33 23.38 -9.70
CA VAL A 684 1.22 24.18 -10.54
C VAL A 684 2.02 23.29 -11.48
N TYR A 685 2.03 23.61 -12.75
CA TYR A 685 2.66 22.86 -13.81
C TYR A 685 3.92 23.56 -14.34
N ALA A 686 4.79 22.80 -15.03
CA ALA A 686 6.07 23.31 -15.54
C ALA A 686 5.91 24.57 -16.41
N GLN A 687 4.92 24.64 -17.29
CA GLN A 687 4.68 25.82 -18.14
C GLN A 687 4.33 27.08 -17.35
N GLU A 688 3.55 26.94 -16.28
CA GLU A 688 3.22 28.05 -15.38
C GLU A 688 4.47 28.52 -14.62
N ILE A 689 5.32 27.60 -14.18
CA ILE A 689 6.59 27.93 -13.54
C ILE A 689 7.52 28.66 -14.53
N ASP A 690 7.63 28.19 -15.75
CA ASP A 690 8.45 28.80 -16.82
C ASP A 690 7.98 30.20 -17.19
N ALA A 691 6.67 30.48 -17.08
CA ALA A 691 6.11 31.81 -17.31
C ALA A 691 6.53 32.85 -16.27
N GLY A 692 7.00 32.44 -15.10
CA GLY A 692 7.49 33.33 -14.05
C GLY A 692 6.38 34.02 -13.27
N ASN A 693 6.72 35.14 -12.61
CA ASN A 693 5.83 35.93 -11.76
C ASN A 693 5.10 35.13 -10.66
N LEU A 694 5.70 34.05 -10.21
CA LEU A 694 5.12 33.07 -9.28
C LEU A 694 4.69 33.69 -7.94
N LYS A 695 5.38 34.75 -7.48
CA LYS A 695 5.06 35.42 -6.22
C LYS A 695 3.68 36.14 -6.24
N ASN A 696 3.18 36.48 -7.42
CA ASN A 696 1.85 37.06 -7.56
C ASN A 696 0.74 36.03 -7.26
N LYS A 697 1.02 34.74 -7.50
CA LYS A 697 0.05 33.65 -7.28
C LYS A 697 0.28 32.88 -6.00
N PHE A 698 1.55 32.56 -5.70
CA PHE A 698 1.92 31.67 -4.61
C PHE A 698 2.78 32.34 -3.55
N ASP A 699 2.66 31.87 -2.32
CA ASP A 699 3.53 32.21 -1.20
C ASP A 699 4.46 31.05 -0.86
N VAL A 700 4.01 29.81 -1.12
CA VAL A 700 4.81 28.59 -0.99
C VAL A 700 4.50 27.64 -2.15
N ILE A 701 5.55 26.98 -2.67
CA ILE A 701 5.41 25.91 -3.69
C ILE A 701 6.04 24.63 -3.14
N VAL A 702 5.34 23.51 -3.26
CA VAL A 702 5.76 22.18 -2.81
C VAL A 702 6.14 21.34 -4.02
N PHE A 703 7.36 20.80 -4.02
CA PHE A 703 7.88 19.86 -5.00
C PHE A 703 8.12 18.49 -4.36
N VAL A 704 7.56 17.46 -4.95
CA VAL A 704 7.70 16.06 -4.53
C VAL A 704 8.87 15.38 -5.24
N GLY A 705 9.19 14.14 -4.87
CA GLY A 705 10.17 13.31 -5.56
C GLY A 705 9.92 13.26 -7.07
N GLY A 706 10.98 13.33 -7.87
CA GLY A 706 10.90 13.29 -9.34
C GLY A 706 10.60 14.62 -10.03
N ALA A 707 10.21 15.68 -9.31
CA ALA A 707 9.85 16.96 -9.92
C ALA A 707 11.08 17.74 -10.45
N ILE A 708 12.16 17.80 -9.66
CA ILE A 708 13.38 18.57 -10.00
C ILE A 708 14.46 17.60 -10.48
N PRO A 709 14.94 17.72 -11.75
CA PRO A 709 15.96 16.84 -12.29
C PRO A 709 17.31 17.01 -11.57
N SER A 710 18.17 15.99 -11.63
CA SER A 710 19.55 16.12 -11.15
C SER A 710 20.30 17.21 -11.91
N ALA A 711 21.15 17.96 -11.21
CA ALA A 711 22.01 18.99 -11.83
C ALA A 711 22.98 18.42 -12.89
N ASN A 712 23.28 17.13 -12.81
CA ASN A 712 24.19 16.41 -13.72
C ASN A 712 23.44 15.51 -14.74
N ALA A 713 22.11 15.55 -14.79
CA ALA A 713 21.34 14.71 -15.70
C ALA A 713 21.53 15.17 -17.16
N ARG A 714 21.92 14.25 -18.05
CA ARG A 714 21.82 14.46 -19.48
C ARG A 714 20.34 14.57 -19.88
N ALA A 715 20.00 15.50 -20.77
CA ALA A 715 18.67 15.63 -21.34
C ALA A 715 18.26 14.30 -22.00
N GLY A 716 17.25 13.60 -21.48
CA GLY A 716 16.77 12.35 -22.06
C GLY A 716 16.26 11.29 -21.08
N GLY A 717 16.12 11.56 -19.79
CA GLY A 717 15.52 10.61 -18.82
C GLY A 717 14.04 10.37 -19.10
N PHE A 718 13.65 9.09 -19.20
CA PHE A 718 12.25 8.67 -19.30
C PHE A 718 11.52 8.96 -17.97
N GLY A 719 10.24 9.32 -18.05
CA GLY A 719 9.37 9.36 -16.85
C GLY A 719 9.27 7.98 -16.20
N GLU A 720 8.84 7.95 -14.97
CA GLU A 720 8.77 6.75 -14.10
C GLU A 720 7.99 5.56 -14.72
N PHE A 721 7.18 5.80 -15.75
CA PHE A 721 6.43 4.79 -16.50
C PHE A 721 6.83 4.68 -17.98
N GLY A 722 8.03 5.12 -18.40
CA GLY A 722 8.60 4.82 -19.72
C GLY A 722 7.86 5.37 -20.95
N GLY A 723 6.80 6.15 -20.78
CA GLY A 723 6.02 6.73 -21.87
C GLY A 723 6.57 8.07 -22.35
N ARG A 724 6.51 8.31 -23.67
CA ARG A 724 6.74 9.63 -24.26
C ARG A 724 5.68 10.60 -23.73
N THR A 725 6.07 11.68 -23.07
CA THR A 725 5.14 12.80 -22.80
C THR A 725 4.65 13.36 -24.13
N PRO A 726 3.34 13.38 -24.40
CA PRO A 726 2.81 13.92 -25.64
C PRO A 726 3.15 15.40 -25.78
N SER A 727 3.31 15.88 -27.01
CA SER A 727 3.45 17.30 -27.28
C SER A 727 2.12 18.01 -27.02
N ALA A 728 2.16 19.30 -26.66
CA ALA A 728 0.94 20.07 -26.38
C ALA A 728 -0.07 20.04 -27.54
N ASP A 729 0.42 19.99 -28.79
CA ASP A 729 -0.42 19.96 -29.99
C ASP A 729 -1.14 18.64 -30.21
N GLU A 730 -0.65 17.55 -29.62
CA GLU A 730 -1.27 16.22 -29.67
C GLU A 730 -2.43 16.08 -28.67
N LEU A 731 -2.62 17.07 -27.80
CA LEU A 731 -3.57 17.01 -26.68
C LEU A 731 -4.79 17.89 -26.88
N PRO A 732 -5.94 17.52 -26.28
CA PRO A 732 -7.07 18.41 -26.09
C PRO A 732 -6.64 19.72 -25.40
N ALA A 733 -7.30 20.83 -25.77
CA ALA A 733 -6.88 22.18 -25.35
C ALA A 733 -6.76 22.36 -23.83
N GLU A 734 -7.62 21.73 -23.06
CA GLU A 734 -7.66 21.79 -21.60
C GLU A 734 -6.44 21.16 -20.89
N TYR A 735 -5.69 20.28 -21.57
CA TYR A 735 -4.51 19.63 -21.01
C TYR A 735 -3.19 20.19 -21.49
N ARG A 736 -3.20 21.06 -22.51
CA ARG A 736 -1.97 21.58 -23.14
C ARG A 736 -1.05 22.31 -22.18
N THR A 737 -1.60 23.01 -21.21
CA THR A 737 -0.85 23.76 -20.18
C THR A 737 -0.22 22.87 -19.11
N GLN A 738 -0.61 21.59 -19.04
CA GLN A 738 -0.11 20.65 -18.04
C GLN A 738 1.15 19.90 -18.48
N THR A 739 1.53 20.06 -19.75
CA THR A 739 2.71 19.40 -20.33
C THR A 739 4.00 20.16 -19.97
N GLY A 740 5.12 19.51 -20.24
CA GLY A 740 6.46 20.05 -19.95
C GLY A 740 7.08 19.44 -18.70
N ARG A 741 8.29 19.83 -18.40
CA ARG A 741 9.04 19.38 -17.22
C ARG A 741 9.90 20.53 -16.70
N ILE A 742 10.24 20.48 -15.42
CA ILE A 742 11.17 21.42 -14.80
C ILE A 742 12.54 21.28 -15.44
N THR A 743 13.13 22.39 -15.86
CA THR A 743 14.45 22.43 -16.51
C THR A 743 15.39 23.41 -15.80
N ALA A 744 16.70 23.16 -15.96
CA ALA A 744 17.72 23.99 -15.33
C ALA A 744 17.83 25.38 -15.96
N ASP A 745 17.54 25.50 -17.26
CA ASP A 745 17.68 26.73 -18.06
C ASP A 745 16.43 27.62 -18.01
N LYS A 746 15.23 27.10 -17.86
CA LYS A 746 13.99 27.86 -17.84
C LYS A 746 13.36 27.94 -16.46
N SER A 747 13.05 26.79 -15.87
CA SER A 747 12.27 26.74 -14.64
C SER A 747 13.08 27.16 -13.41
N VAL A 748 14.34 26.72 -13.28
CA VAL A 748 15.19 27.03 -12.11
C VAL A 748 15.41 28.52 -11.91
N PRO A 749 15.68 29.33 -12.95
CA PRO A 749 15.76 30.80 -12.79
C PRO A 749 14.48 31.42 -12.22
N GLN A 750 13.30 30.94 -12.61
CA GLN A 750 12.03 31.44 -12.11
C GLN A 750 11.79 31.05 -10.64
N LEU A 751 12.17 29.80 -10.26
CA LEU A 751 12.14 29.37 -8.87
C LEU A 751 13.10 30.17 -7.99
N LYS A 752 14.29 30.50 -8.51
CA LYS A 752 15.24 31.38 -7.83
C LYS A 752 14.64 32.78 -7.63
N ALA A 753 14.08 33.40 -8.67
CA ALA A 753 13.43 34.70 -8.60
C ALA A 753 12.26 34.69 -7.60
N PHE A 754 11.49 33.61 -7.56
CA PHE A 754 10.40 33.43 -6.59
C PHE A 754 10.91 33.45 -5.14
N LEU A 755 12.00 32.71 -4.84
CA LEU A 755 12.64 32.71 -3.53
C LEU A 755 13.20 34.12 -3.20
N GLU A 756 13.91 34.78 -4.13
CA GLU A 756 14.48 36.11 -3.91
C GLU A 756 13.40 37.14 -3.62
N ALA A 757 12.21 37.02 -4.22
CA ALA A 757 11.04 37.87 -3.96
C ALA A 757 10.30 37.53 -2.65
N GLY A 758 10.79 36.59 -1.82
CA GLY A 758 10.20 36.21 -0.53
C GLY A 758 9.15 35.10 -0.61
N GLY A 759 9.13 34.31 -1.68
CA GLY A 759 8.41 33.04 -1.75
C GLY A 759 9.16 31.95 -1.01
N ASN A 760 8.47 30.90 -0.57
CA ASN A 760 9.09 29.74 0.04
C ASN A 760 8.96 28.51 -0.88
N ILE A 761 9.94 27.63 -0.86
CA ILE A 761 9.88 26.35 -1.58
C ILE A 761 10.11 25.21 -0.59
N VAL A 762 9.29 24.17 -0.69
CA VAL A 762 9.47 22.90 0.01
C VAL A 762 9.81 21.83 -1.02
N THR A 763 10.91 21.11 -0.81
CA THR A 763 11.31 19.98 -1.64
C THR A 763 11.36 18.69 -0.80
N ILE A 764 10.85 17.59 -1.36
CA ILE A 764 10.82 16.27 -0.73
C ILE A 764 11.55 15.29 -1.67
N GLY A 765 12.30 14.36 -1.09
CA GLY A 765 13.00 13.32 -1.83
C GLY A 765 14.00 13.89 -2.84
N SER A 766 14.02 13.37 -4.05
CA SER A 766 14.97 13.77 -5.11
C SER A 766 14.81 15.21 -5.58
N SER A 767 13.70 15.89 -5.30
CA SER A 767 13.55 17.33 -5.58
C SER A 767 14.47 18.23 -4.76
N ALA A 768 15.17 17.67 -3.76
CA ALA A 768 16.33 18.28 -3.09
C ALA A 768 17.42 18.77 -4.07
N ASN A 769 17.42 18.24 -5.30
CA ASN A 769 18.30 18.69 -6.38
C ASN A 769 18.23 20.21 -6.63
N LEU A 770 17.12 20.88 -6.29
CA LEU A 770 17.02 22.32 -6.39
C LEU A 770 18.13 23.06 -5.62
N ALA A 771 18.55 22.51 -4.48
CA ALA A 771 19.64 23.11 -3.69
C ALA A 771 20.97 23.16 -4.47
N TYR A 772 21.27 22.12 -5.25
CA TYR A 772 22.46 22.06 -6.08
C TYR A 772 22.35 22.97 -7.30
N HIS A 773 21.18 23.06 -7.94
CA HIS A 773 20.93 24.02 -9.00
C HIS A 773 21.10 25.47 -8.55
N LEU A 774 20.67 25.77 -7.33
CA LEU A 774 20.84 27.11 -6.71
C LEU A 774 22.27 27.35 -6.19
N LYS A 775 23.16 26.35 -6.29
CA LYS A 775 24.55 26.41 -5.79
C LYS A 775 24.63 26.79 -4.29
N LEU A 776 23.71 26.23 -3.50
CA LEU A 776 23.75 26.43 -2.05
C LEU A 776 24.96 25.72 -1.46
N PRO A 777 25.47 26.16 -0.29
CA PRO A 777 26.63 25.56 0.38
C PRO A 777 26.28 24.20 1.03
N VAL A 778 25.89 23.25 0.19
CA VAL A 778 25.44 21.91 0.56
C VAL A 778 26.04 20.89 -0.41
N ASN A 779 26.63 19.83 0.11
CA ASN A 779 27.22 18.75 -0.66
C ASN A 779 26.48 17.43 -0.44
N ASN A 780 26.54 16.51 -1.39
CA ASN A 780 26.09 15.13 -1.21
C ASN A 780 26.99 14.44 -0.16
N ALA A 781 26.38 13.83 0.83
CA ALA A 781 27.13 13.10 1.86
C ALA A 781 27.51 11.67 1.45
N LEU A 782 26.80 11.10 0.46
CA LEU A 782 26.95 9.70 0.01
C LEU A 782 27.95 9.61 -1.15
N VAL A 783 29.17 10.07 -0.93
CA VAL A 783 30.24 10.09 -1.93
C VAL A 783 31.54 9.49 -1.37
N GLU A 784 32.38 8.99 -2.29
CA GLU A 784 33.75 8.59 -2.00
C GLU A 784 34.71 9.26 -2.97
N THR A 785 35.96 9.47 -2.55
CA THR A 785 37.02 10.01 -3.42
C THR A 785 37.82 8.89 -4.07
N VAL A 786 37.79 8.82 -5.39
CA VAL A 786 38.57 7.85 -6.17
C VAL A 786 39.36 8.59 -7.23
N GLY A 787 40.68 8.42 -7.21
CA GLY A 787 41.56 9.14 -8.13
C GLY A 787 41.48 10.67 -7.99
N GLY A 788 41.18 11.21 -6.81
CA GLY A 788 41.06 12.65 -6.56
C GLY A 788 39.70 13.24 -6.98
N GLN A 789 38.75 12.42 -7.46
CA GLN A 789 37.41 12.87 -7.85
C GLN A 789 36.36 12.26 -6.91
N GLU A 790 35.38 13.07 -6.49
CA GLU A 790 34.22 12.60 -5.77
C GLU A 790 33.24 11.88 -6.72
N ARG A 791 32.77 10.72 -6.31
CA ARG A 791 31.71 9.97 -7.00
C ARG A 791 30.73 9.39 -5.99
N PRO A 792 29.46 9.14 -6.36
CA PRO A 792 28.51 8.48 -5.50
C PRO A 792 29.03 7.13 -5.00
N LEU A 793 28.71 6.78 -3.75
CA LEU A 793 28.98 5.45 -3.22
C LEU A 793 28.29 4.40 -4.09
N PRO A 794 29.01 3.34 -4.50
CA PRO A 794 28.40 2.26 -5.28
C PRO A 794 27.50 1.41 -4.39
N SER A 795 26.55 0.69 -5.02
CA SER A 795 25.50 -0.06 -4.32
C SER A 795 26.00 -1.23 -3.45
N ASP A 796 27.20 -1.74 -3.72
CA ASP A 796 27.88 -2.73 -2.89
C ASP A 796 28.44 -2.14 -1.58
N LYS A 797 28.56 -0.81 -1.48
CA LYS A 797 29.00 -0.08 -0.27
C LYS A 797 27.84 0.57 0.49
N PHE A 798 26.87 1.10 -0.24
CA PHE A 798 25.71 1.78 0.35
C PHE A 798 24.45 1.48 -0.46
N TYR A 799 23.48 0.81 0.21
CA TYR A 799 22.18 0.52 -0.36
C TYR A 799 21.12 0.45 0.72
N ILE A 800 20.18 1.38 0.69
CA ILE A 800 19.04 1.44 1.62
C ILE A 800 17.78 1.67 0.78
N PRO A 801 17.09 0.60 0.40
CA PRO A 801 15.78 0.68 -0.24
C PRO A 801 14.71 1.07 0.79
N GLY A 802 13.48 1.28 0.39
CA GLY A 802 12.37 1.67 1.25
C GLY A 802 12.44 1.05 2.66
N SER A 803 12.90 1.85 3.64
CA SER A 803 13.19 1.43 5.02
C SER A 803 12.88 2.56 6.00
N VAL A 804 12.63 2.21 7.26
CA VAL A 804 12.38 3.18 8.33
C VAL A 804 13.65 3.44 9.11
N LEU A 805 14.09 4.70 9.15
CA LEU A 805 15.32 5.14 9.85
C LEU A 805 14.99 6.17 10.95
N GLN A 806 15.79 6.18 12.02
CA GLN A 806 15.68 7.16 13.07
C GLN A 806 16.53 8.40 12.78
N VAL A 807 15.97 9.58 13.05
CA VAL A 807 16.66 10.88 13.00
C VAL A 807 16.48 11.64 14.30
N THR A 808 17.37 12.61 14.54
CA THR A 808 17.27 13.60 15.61
C THR A 808 16.83 14.92 14.98
N TYR A 809 15.75 15.51 15.50
CA TYR A 809 15.21 16.79 15.04
C TYR A 809 15.80 17.97 15.82
N ASN A 810 16.07 19.07 15.12
CA ASN A 810 16.38 20.35 15.74
C ASN A 810 15.06 21.06 16.11
N THR A 811 14.51 20.75 17.27
CA THR A 811 13.20 21.25 17.74
C THR A 811 13.15 22.75 18.03
N THR A 812 14.29 23.44 17.97
CA THR A 812 14.34 24.92 18.13
C THR A 812 13.92 25.68 16.89
N GLN A 813 13.92 25.00 15.73
CA GLN A 813 13.54 25.62 14.47
C GLN A 813 12.02 25.64 14.27
N PRO A 814 11.44 26.73 13.76
CA PRO A 814 10.00 26.78 13.46
C PRO A 814 9.54 25.68 12.51
N ALA A 815 10.39 25.26 11.61
CA ALA A 815 10.12 24.20 10.64
C ALA A 815 9.85 22.82 11.28
N THR A 816 10.28 22.61 12.51
CA THR A 816 10.16 21.36 13.27
C THR A 816 9.30 21.49 14.52
N TRP A 817 8.53 22.55 14.66
CA TRP A 817 7.61 22.71 15.79
C TRP A 817 6.63 21.55 15.88
N GLY A 818 6.41 21.06 17.10
CA GLY A 818 5.56 19.91 17.38
C GLY A 818 6.21 18.55 17.10
N MET A 819 7.46 18.53 16.59
CA MET A 819 8.22 17.28 16.45
C MET A 819 8.84 16.85 17.79
N PRO A 820 8.97 15.54 18.06
CA PRO A 820 9.76 15.04 19.18
C PRO A 820 11.25 15.28 18.94
N ALA A 821 12.09 15.07 19.95
CA ALA A 821 13.55 15.19 19.80
C ALA A 821 14.11 14.15 18.81
N THR A 822 13.55 12.95 18.79
CA THR A 822 13.88 11.88 17.82
C THR A 822 12.61 11.34 17.21
N GLY A 823 12.68 10.87 15.97
CA GLY A 823 11.54 10.26 15.29
C GLY A 823 11.98 9.42 14.10
N ASP A 824 11.02 8.71 13.53
CA ASP A 824 11.23 7.78 12.45
C ASP A 824 10.85 8.43 11.11
N VAL A 825 11.66 8.19 10.08
CA VAL A 825 11.46 8.72 8.72
C VAL A 825 11.50 7.58 7.70
N GLN A 826 10.72 7.70 6.63
CA GLN A 826 10.80 6.78 5.49
C GLN A 826 11.98 7.19 4.61
N PHE A 827 12.93 6.28 4.43
CA PHE A 827 14.11 6.43 3.59
C PHE A 827 13.97 5.49 2.40
N ASP A 828 13.93 6.03 1.20
CA ASP A 828 13.96 5.23 -0.02
C ASP A 828 14.95 5.84 -1.00
N SER A 829 16.20 5.37 -0.95
CA SER A 829 17.30 5.94 -1.72
C SER A 829 17.40 7.47 -1.58
N SER A 830 17.02 7.96 -0.40
CA SER A 830 16.84 9.39 -0.12
C SER A 830 18.16 10.15 -0.13
N PRO A 831 18.17 11.42 -0.58
CA PRO A 831 19.33 12.31 -0.49
C PRO A 831 19.78 12.55 0.95
N VAL A 832 21.09 12.65 1.15
CA VAL A 832 21.74 12.94 2.45
C VAL A 832 22.80 14.01 2.25
N PHE A 833 22.91 14.93 3.20
CA PHE A 833 23.61 16.19 2.98
C PHE A 833 24.75 16.41 3.97
N LYS A 834 25.83 17.08 3.49
CA LYS A 834 26.83 17.77 4.29
C LYS A 834 26.65 19.27 4.11
N LEU A 835 26.47 20.01 5.20
CA LEU A 835 26.35 21.46 5.16
C LEU A 835 27.76 22.06 5.23
N ALA A 836 28.06 22.95 4.29
CA ALA A 836 29.37 23.59 4.18
C ALA A 836 29.45 24.98 4.85
N ASP A 837 28.28 25.55 5.21
CA ASP A 837 28.17 26.89 5.81
C ASP A 837 27.05 26.95 6.85
N ALA A 838 27.28 27.76 7.91
CA ALA A 838 26.37 27.96 9.04
C ALA A 838 25.08 28.73 8.66
N SER A 839 25.00 29.36 7.49
CA SER A 839 23.75 29.97 6.97
C SER A 839 22.68 28.94 6.72
N VAL A 840 23.05 27.73 6.33
CA VAL A 840 22.13 26.59 6.16
C VAL A 840 21.90 25.93 7.53
N LYS A 841 20.64 25.78 7.91
CA LYS A 841 20.26 25.26 9.22
C LYS A 841 19.80 23.80 9.15
N PRO A 842 20.43 22.87 9.84
CA PRO A 842 19.94 21.49 9.91
C PRO A 842 18.59 21.43 10.64
N LEU A 843 17.66 20.68 10.08
CA LEU A 843 16.34 20.40 10.65
C LEU A 843 16.28 18.98 11.23
N ALA A 844 16.93 18.03 10.57
CA ALA A 844 17.03 16.63 11.02
C ALA A 844 18.41 16.06 10.65
N THR A 845 18.96 15.22 11.54
CA THR A 845 20.32 14.65 11.40
C THR A 845 20.30 13.16 11.79
N TYR A 846 21.06 12.33 11.09
CA TYR A 846 21.34 10.94 11.47
C TYR A 846 22.46 10.92 12.53
N THR A 847 22.12 10.86 13.80
CA THR A 847 23.11 10.91 14.89
C THR A 847 23.73 9.55 15.20
N SER A 848 23.03 8.45 14.84
CA SER A 848 23.50 7.07 15.07
C SER A 848 24.28 6.52 13.88
N ALA A 849 25.25 5.65 14.13
CA ALA A 849 25.88 4.81 13.11
C ALA A 849 24.96 3.67 12.64
N THR A 850 23.90 3.38 13.41
CA THR A 850 22.94 2.31 13.17
C THR A 850 21.50 2.85 13.26
N PRO A 851 21.08 3.76 12.38
CA PRO A 851 19.78 4.40 12.44
C PRO A 851 18.62 3.51 12.03
N LEU A 852 18.87 2.31 11.50
CA LEU A 852 17.82 1.40 11.01
C LEU A 852 16.83 1.03 12.12
N ARG A 853 15.55 1.27 11.85
CA ARG A 853 14.44 0.87 12.72
C ARG A 853 13.69 -0.33 12.14
N SER A 854 13.54 -0.39 10.81
CA SER A 854 12.82 -1.45 10.10
C SER A 854 13.28 -1.53 8.65
N GLY A 855 13.53 -2.71 8.13
CA GLY A 855 13.90 -2.94 6.74
C GLY A 855 15.35 -3.36 6.53
N TRP A 856 15.99 -2.80 5.51
CA TRP A 856 17.34 -3.12 5.09
C TRP A 856 18.19 -1.86 4.93
N ALA A 857 19.34 -1.80 5.61
CA ALA A 857 20.24 -0.67 5.53
C ALA A 857 21.71 -1.13 5.42
N TRP A 858 22.11 -1.48 4.20
CA TRP A 858 23.51 -1.80 3.90
C TRP A 858 24.35 -0.51 3.86
N GLY A 859 25.45 -0.49 4.61
CA GLY A 859 26.31 0.69 4.67
C GLY A 859 25.73 1.85 5.50
N GLN A 860 24.75 1.64 6.37
CA GLN A 860 24.09 2.71 7.15
C GLN A 860 25.07 3.59 7.96
N LYS A 861 26.28 3.12 8.26
CA LYS A 861 27.34 3.91 8.95
C LYS A 861 27.71 5.21 8.20
N TYR A 862 27.55 5.24 6.86
CA TYR A 862 27.78 6.45 6.06
C TYR A 862 26.78 7.57 6.32
N LEU A 863 25.67 7.28 7.00
CA LEU A 863 24.68 8.28 7.42
C LEU A 863 25.11 9.07 8.64
N GLN A 864 25.96 8.50 9.52
CA GLN A 864 26.28 9.08 10.82
C GLN A 864 26.77 10.52 10.72
N ASN A 865 26.16 11.39 11.53
CA ASN A 865 26.41 12.83 11.62
C ASN A 865 26.10 13.62 10.34
N ASN A 866 25.46 13.01 9.33
CA ASN A 866 24.99 13.68 8.13
C ASN A 866 23.54 14.15 8.26
N VAL A 867 23.18 15.16 7.46
CA VAL A 867 21.91 15.88 7.55
C VAL A 867 20.87 15.21 6.67
N ALA A 868 19.71 14.93 7.26
CA ALA A 868 18.54 14.38 6.60
C ALA A 868 17.63 15.47 6.00
N ALA A 869 17.55 16.62 6.66
CA ALA A 869 16.73 17.76 6.25
C ALA A 869 17.36 19.07 6.70
N PHE A 870 17.18 20.11 5.90
CA PHE A 870 17.73 21.44 6.21
C PHE A 870 16.84 22.58 5.70
N MET A 871 17.11 23.80 6.16
CA MET A 871 16.51 25.03 5.64
C MET A 871 17.65 25.98 5.23
N ALA A 872 17.54 26.56 4.03
CA ALA A 872 18.45 27.57 3.52
C ALA A 872 17.71 28.86 3.19
N PRO A 873 18.20 30.05 3.64
CA PRO A 873 17.69 31.34 3.15
C PRO A 873 18.17 31.57 1.70
N VAL A 874 17.27 32.08 0.85
CA VAL A 874 17.60 32.48 -0.54
C VAL A 874 16.89 33.81 -0.79
N GLY A 875 17.65 34.90 -0.82
CA GLY A 875 17.08 36.24 -0.84
C GLY A 875 16.18 36.51 0.37
N ASN A 876 14.92 36.90 0.12
CA ASN A 876 13.91 37.14 1.17
C ASN A 876 13.07 35.89 1.52
N GLY A 877 13.24 34.78 0.76
CA GLY A 877 12.53 33.52 0.94
C GLY A 877 13.39 32.43 1.56
N LYS A 878 12.80 31.24 1.67
CA LYS A 878 13.44 30.07 2.26
C LYS A 878 13.20 28.84 1.40
N LEU A 879 14.25 28.04 1.25
CA LEU A 879 14.16 26.68 0.71
C LEU A 879 14.20 25.70 1.88
N TYR A 880 13.18 24.88 2.01
CA TYR A 880 13.10 23.75 2.94
C TYR A 880 13.32 22.45 2.18
N VAL A 881 14.29 21.66 2.60
CA VAL A 881 14.70 20.44 1.92
C VAL A 881 14.57 19.25 2.86
N PHE A 882 13.79 18.28 2.46
CA PHE A 882 13.60 17.01 3.15
C PHE A 882 14.09 15.87 2.26
N GLY A 883 15.21 15.24 2.63
CA GLY A 883 15.73 14.06 1.92
C GLY A 883 14.80 12.86 2.04
N PRO A 884 14.36 12.47 3.26
CA PRO A 884 13.36 11.42 3.44
C PRO A 884 11.98 11.79 2.87
N GLU A 885 11.17 10.76 2.59
CA GLU A 885 9.78 10.86 2.12
C GLU A 885 8.84 11.17 3.30
N ILE A 886 8.77 12.44 3.72
CA ILE A 886 8.04 12.89 4.94
C ILE A 886 6.52 12.75 4.86
N THR A 887 5.96 12.47 3.69
CA THR A 887 4.53 12.26 3.45
C THR A 887 4.24 10.92 2.78
N PHE A 888 5.20 10.01 2.82
CA PHE A 888 5.17 8.74 2.12
C PHE A 888 3.79 8.06 2.17
N ARG A 889 3.15 7.93 1.02
CA ARG A 889 1.84 7.27 0.80
C ARG A 889 0.78 7.65 1.84
N ALA A 890 0.81 8.87 2.35
CA ALA A 890 -0.02 9.33 3.48
C ALA A 890 -0.03 8.38 4.71
N GLN A 891 1.03 7.57 4.87
CA GLN A 891 1.25 6.66 6.00
C GLN A 891 2.09 7.30 7.11
N ALA A 892 3.02 8.17 6.72
CA ALA A 892 4.02 8.76 7.61
C ALA A 892 3.46 9.89 8.49
N HIS A 893 2.40 9.62 9.26
CA HIS A 893 1.74 10.61 10.15
C HIS A 893 2.70 11.26 11.15
N GLY A 894 3.74 10.54 11.56
CA GLY A 894 4.77 11.05 12.47
C GLY A 894 5.53 12.25 11.90
N THR A 895 5.62 12.37 10.57
CA THR A 895 6.40 13.41 9.88
C THR A 895 5.56 14.47 9.15
N PHE A 896 4.24 14.37 9.08
CA PHE A 896 3.39 15.34 8.37
C PHE A 896 3.61 16.78 8.82
N LYS A 897 3.88 16.99 10.10
CA LYS A 897 4.17 18.32 10.68
C LYS A 897 5.36 19.01 10.03
N LEU A 898 6.32 18.25 9.49
CA LEU A 898 7.46 18.80 8.76
C LEU A 898 7.02 19.51 7.46
N LEU A 899 5.96 19.04 6.82
CA LEU A 899 5.33 19.74 5.70
C LEU A 899 4.42 20.85 6.20
N PHE A 900 3.48 20.55 7.12
CA PHE A 900 2.42 21.46 7.52
C PHE A 900 2.95 22.76 8.13
N ASN A 901 4.03 22.72 8.90
CA ASN A 901 4.66 23.91 9.47
C ASN A 901 5.12 24.94 8.42
N GLN A 902 5.40 24.51 7.20
CA GLN A 902 5.87 25.36 6.11
C GLN A 902 4.72 26.03 5.34
N LEU A 903 3.46 25.64 5.61
CA LEU A 903 2.27 26.09 4.88
C LEU A 903 1.58 27.29 5.55
N TYR A 904 2.14 27.82 6.62
CA TYR A 904 1.65 29.02 7.29
C TYR A 904 2.70 30.13 7.27
N GLY A 905 2.26 31.33 6.97
CA GLY A 905 3.05 32.53 7.08
C GLY A 905 2.83 33.25 8.43
N SER A 906 3.71 34.20 8.73
CA SER A 906 3.52 35.15 9.83
C SER A 906 3.14 36.52 9.30
N VAL A 907 2.25 37.22 10.00
CA VAL A 907 2.04 38.66 9.83
C VAL A 907 3.09 39.34 10.70
N LYS A 908 3.99 40.15 10.08
CA LYS A 908 4.94 40.96 10.80
C LYS A 908 4.24 42.10 11.52
#